data_d325cd3b3f071137c07934cb92782813
#
_entry.id   d325cd3b3f071137c07934cb92782813
#
_cell.length_a   1.000
_cell.length_b   1.000
_cell.length_c   1.000
_cell.angle_alpha   90.00
_cell.angle_beta   90.00
_cell.angle_gamma   90.00
#
_symmetry.space_group_name_H-M   'P 1'
#
loop_
_entity.id
_entity.type
_entity.pdbx_description
1 polymer ?
#
loop_
_entity_poly.entity_id
_entity_poly.type
_entity_poly.pdbx_seq_one_letter_code
_entity_poly.pdbx_strand_id
1 'polypeptide(L)'
;MRRHSKKIARDYIGLLGQAHEAVKKALESKKTETALDLLGQCQEAAIQLGNLIEEEEGEGFVTVGLLEDYCELVFQVYTLVSQEQTLNPNKSYKQLRAQIIKVQNSIHRDTKERLEVVFLPYKASMWDSLESVWMAAEQDENCDAYVIPIPYFDKNPDGTVKEMHYEADEFPKYVTVTGYKEYDFQERHPDMVFIHNPYDDHNYVTSVHPYFYSYHIKQYTDLLVYIPYFSTAGGMSEGQMQCPAYYSADYIIMQAEKYRKFYDPELPKGKLLPLGSPKFDRVMRLCQNPPEAPEEWKEKMRGKKVYFYNTSINGMLGNTKYFLKKMEYVFRCFEGREDACLLWRPHPLLESTFESLRKEYKPVYDTLKRYFLTQNIGIYDETPDITDTIALSDAYIGDAATSVTSLFGLAGKPLFILNNEIYNAPEEEDYRGQIIRGFPQFDLEGKETFYLTQGNKLYRSEGREHQYHYFCDLSEYAYGNYYGAIASINGKKYVCPICAQDILVLGEDGVERKIVLRQEVEQAGAFYTAAMAEEFLFLIPNWYPAIVRYDAKKDEIVYYRDHLDVFIGMGADGERRVGGVRMQKDKLYLASPVDNRVLVMDIRSKEQQVVTISGTNKGGWMGITGLPNEDELWMLPFEGYVITRWNPVTGEVTEYSNIPEGFGCIHPIHGYACMERPFNGAAFDGDKVYLSPGWGNMYLCIDRKSEEITEWKPPVEMPTEPKNGYFMAWAHGALGYLVDEQLDWKANVLFSYYDRKSYYVDFKENICTEIEVTFDKEELQAHEPGFCEDSQWLQYACSENAFYSLEDFLDGKEIGAPFDKERQMRAFGEIAANHDGTCGEKIYEFMRKELGKR
;
A
#
# COMPACT_ATOMS: atom_id res chain seq x y z
N MET A 1 11.75 -33.37 10.22
CA MET A 1 10.76 -33.37 9.11
C MET A 1 10.14 -31.98 8.96
N ARG A 2 10.13 -31.41 7.78
CA ARG A 2 9.50 -30.11 7.50
C ARG A 2 8.00 -30.15 7.85
N ARG A 3 7.47 -29.02 8.32
CA ARG A 3 6.05 -28.91 8.68
C ARG A 3 5.13 -29.24 7.50
N HIS A 4 5.46 -28.76 6.29
CA HIS A 4 4.71 -29.07 5.07
C HIS A 4 4.70 -30.56 4.76
N SER A 5 5.87 -31.22 4.79
CA SER A 5 6.00 -32.68 4.59
C SER A 5 5.24 -33.48 5.64
N LYS A 6 5.23 -32.99 6.89
CA LYS A 6 4.44 -33.59 7.98
C LYS A 6 2.93 -33.47 7.75
N LYS A 7 2.48 -32.39 7.16
CA LYS A 7 1.07 -32.20 6.73
C LYS A 7 0.72 -33.20 5.63
N ILE A 8 1.55 -33.30 4.59
CA ILE A 8 1.39 -34.29 3.51
C ILE A 8 1.33 -35.70 4.09
N ALA A 9 2.23 -36.03 5.01
CA ALA A 9 2.23 -37.34 5.67
C ALA A 9 0.92 -37.63 6.42
N ARG A 10 0.34 -36.65 7.10
CA ARG A 10 -0.96 -36.76 7.76
C ARG A 10 -2.10 -37.00 6.76
N ASP A 11 -2.05 -36.33 5.62
CA ASP A 11 -3.04 -36.48 4.55
C ASP A 11 -2.98 -37.88 3.94
N TYR A 12 -1.78 -38.41 3.68
CA TYR A 12 -1.59 -39.83 3.29
C TYR A 12 -2.19 -40.80 4.29
N ILE A 13 -1.93 -40.61 5.59
CA ILE A 13 -2.50 -41.44 6.67
C ILE A 13 -4.04 -41.37 6.65
N GLY A 14 -4.60 -40.17 6.45
CA GLY A 14 -6.03 -39.95 6.33
C GLY A 14 -6.64 -40.69 5.14
N LEU A 15 -6.01 -40.59 3.96
CA LEU A 15 -6.43 -41.29 2.73
C LEU A 15 -6.34 -42.83 2.90
N LEU A 16 -5.25 -43.34 3.47
CA LEU A 16 -5.11 -44.76 3.77
C LEU A 16 -6.21 -45.25 4.72
N GLY A 17 -6.58 -44.44 5.72
CA GLY A 17 -7.69 -44.78 6.60
C GLY A 17 -9.05 -44.90 5.88
N GLN A 18 -9.33 -43.98 4.94
CA GLN A 18 -10.53 -44.02 4.10
C GLN A 18 -10.48 -45.20 3.14
N ALA A 19 -9.32 -45.48 2.55
CA ALA A 19 -9.13 -46.63 1.67
C ALA A 19 -9.38 -47.97 2.40
N HIS A 20 -8.96 -48.12 3.65
CA HIS A 20 -9.26 -49.33 4.45
C HIS A 20 -10.76 -49.55 4.64
N GLU A 21 -11.56 -48.52 4.83
CA GLU A 21 -13.02 -48.63 4.91
C GLU A 21 -13.62 -49.04 3.57
N ALA A 22 -13.08 -48.48 2.48
CA ALA A 22 -13.52 -48.85 1.13
C ALA A 22 -13.16 -50.30 0.78
N VAL A 23 -11.94 -50.76 1.12
CA VAL A 23 -11.53 -52.17 0.99
C VAL A 23 -12.49 -53.10 1.75
N LYS A 24 -12.78 -52.76 3.03
CA LYS A 24 -13.74 -53.55 3.84
C LYS A 24 -15.11 -53.67 3.16
N LYS A 25 -15.67 -52.54 2.69
CA LYS A 25 -16.96 -52.51 1.99
C LYS A 25 -16.95 -53.32 0.68
N ALA A 26 -15.86 -53.25 -0.08
CA ALA A 26 -15.66 -54.01 -1.31
C ALA A 26 -15.64 -55.53 -1.03
N LEU A 27 -14.93 -55.95 0.02
CA LEU A 27 -14.85 -57.33 0.48
C LEU A 27 -16.20 -57.85 0.99
N GLU A 28 -16.93 -57.07 1.77
CA GLU A 28 -18.28 -57.42 2.25
C GLU A 28 -19.27 -57.56 1.11
N SER A 29 -19.11 -56.73 0.04
CA SER A 29 -19.93 -56.74 -1.15
C SER A 29 -19.45 -57.72 -2.24
N LYS A 30 -18.40 -58.52 -1.96
CA LYS A 30 -17.76 -59.46 -2.89
C LYS A 30 -17.30 -58.83 -4.21
N LYS A 31 -16.87 -57.56 -4.15
CA LYS A 31 -16.27 -56.83 -5.28
C LYS A 31 -14.75 -57.01 -5.26
N THR A 32 -14.29 -58.20 -5.64
CA THR A 32 -12.87 -58.62 -5.51
C THR A 32 -11.94 -57.74 -6.30
N GLU A 33 -12.22 -57.41 -7.56
CA GLU A 33 -11.40 -56.51 -8.38
C GLU A 33 -11.22 -55.12 -7.74
N THR A 34 -12.33 -54.52 -7.26
CA THR A 34 -12.25 -53.23 -6.55
C THR A 34 -11.44 -53.31 -5.29
N ALA A 35 -11.51 -54.40 -4.53
CA ALA A 35 -10.70 -54.58 -3.31
C ALA A 35 -9.21 -54.72 -3.65
N LEU A 36 -8.86 -55.44 -4.72
CA LEU A 36 -7.49 -55.60 -5.16
C LEU A 36 -6.89 -54.31 -5.67
N ASP A 37 -7.64 -53.50 -6.45
CA ASP A 37 -7.24 -52.20 -6.92
C ASP A 37 -6.97 -51.24 -5.75
N LEU A 38 -7.88 -51.16 -4.77
CA LEU A 38 -7.72 -50.33 -3.57
C LEU A 38 -6.53 -50.77 -2.69
N LEU A 39 -6.26 -52.06 -2.57
CA LEU A 39 -5.10 -52.57 -1.84
C LEU A 39 -3.79 -52.19 -2.56
N GLY A 40 -3.77 -52.25 -3.92
CA GLY A 40 -2.66 -51.77 -4.72
C GLY A 40 -2.37 -50.30 -4.51
N GLN A 41 -3.41 -49.49 -4.55
CA GLN A 41 -3.29 -48.03 -4.26
C GLN A 41 -2.81 -47.75 -2.82
N CYS A 42 -3.25 -48.56 -1.83
CA CYS A 42 -2.75 -48.44 -0.45
C CYS A 42 -1.25 -48.75 -0.35
N GLN A 43 -0.76 -49.73 -1.08
CA GLN A 43 0.66 -50.07 -1.10
C GLN A 43 1.49 -48.94 -1.78
N GLU A 44 1.00 -48.46 -2.90
CA GLU A 44 1.68 -47.36 -3.62
C GLU A 44 1.75 -46.08 -2.79
N ALA A 45 0.64 -45.68 -2.14
CA ALA A 45 0.61 -44.54 -1.24
C ALA A 45 1.54 -44.70 -0.02
N ALA A 46 1.66 -45.93 0.52
CA ALA A 46 2.58 -46.21 1.62
C ALA A 46 4.06 -46.13 1.20
N ILE A 47 4.36 -46.57 -0.02
CA ILE A 47 5.71 -46.42 -0.60
C ILE A 47 6.05 -44.93 -0.80
N GLN A 48 5.14 -44.15 -1.36
CA GLN A 48 5.32 -42.71 -1.52
C GLN A 48 5.51 -41.98 -0.19
N LEU A 49 4.71 -42.36 0.82
CA LEU A 49 4.89 -41.83 2.18
C LEU A 49 6.22 -42.27 2.80
N GLY A 50 6.66 -43.50 2.55
CA GLY A 50 7.98 -44.00 2.98
C GLY A 50 9.11 -43.19 2.41
N ASN A 51 9.09 -42.98 1.08
CA ASN A 51 10.09 -42.17 0.37
C ASN A 51 10.13 -40.74 0.92
N LEU A 52 8.98 -40.07 1.10
CA LEU A 52 8.91 -38.74 1.70
C LEU A 52 9.56 -38.69 3.09
N ILE A 53 9.31 -39.71 3.93
CA ILE A 53 9.89 -39.74 5.28
C ILE A 53 11.40 -40.03 5.24
N GLU A 54 11.85 -40.86 4.34
CA GLU A 54 13.26 -41.20 4.15
C GLU A 54 14.08 -40.03 3.60
N GLU A 55 13.49 -39.23 2.68
CA GLU A 55 14.09 -37.99 2.19
C GLU A 55 14.26 -36.95 3.30
N GLU A 56 13.31 -36.90 4.26
CA GLU A 56 13.29 -35.90 5.33
C GLU A 56 14.12 -36.29 6.57
N GLU A 57 14.11 -37.55 6.94
CA GLU A 57 14.69 -38.05 8.21
C GLU A 57 15.90 -38.99 8.00
N GLY A 58 16.15 -39.40 6.74
CA GLY A 58 17.25 -40.29 6.37
C GLY A 58 16.88 -41.76 6.29
N GLU A 59 17.78 -42.55 5.67
CA GLU A 59 17.62 -43.99 5.52
C GLU A 59 17.51 -44.72 6.87
N GLY A 60 16.60 -45.68 6.91
CA GLY A 60 16.42 -46.52 8.12
C GLY A 60 15.67 -45.87 9.25
N PHE A 61 14.99 -44.75 8.99
CA PHE A 61 14.15 -44.12 10.04
C PHE A 61 13.03 -45.06 10.51
N VAL A 62 12.75 -45.08 11.80
CA VAL A 62 11.84 -46.07 12.41
C VAL A 62 10.46 -46.13 11.74
N THR A 63 9.91 -45.04 11.30
CA THR A 63 8.62 -44.96 10.64
C THR A 63 8.59 -45.65 9.26
N VAL A 64 9.73 -45.64 8.54
CA VAL A 64 9.90 -46.36 7.26
C VAL A 64 9.73 -47.85 7.48
N GLY A 65 10.39 -48.44 8.48
CA GLY A 65 10.22 -49.84 8.83
C GLY A 65 8.78 -50.21 9.21
N LEU A 66 8.03 -49.30 9.88
CA LEU A 66 6.59 -49.49 10.14
C LEU A 66 5.70 -49.46 8.89
N LEU A 67 6.13 -48.69 7.84
CA LEU A 67 5.48 -48.65 6.53
C LEU A 67 5.82 -49.87 5.70
N GLU A 68 7.04 -50.41 5.80
CA GLU A 68 7.39 -51.73 5.20
C GLU A 68 6.54 -52.86 5.79
N ASP A 69 6.40 -52.90 7.12
CA ASP A 69 5.49 -53.83 7.79
C ASP A 69 4.02 -53.68 7.32
N TYR A 70 3.62 -52.41 7.08
CA TYR A 70 2.29 -52.16 6.51
C TYR A 70 2.15 -52.68 5.08
N CYS A 71 3.14 -52.43 4.23
CA CYS A 71 3.15 -52.92 2.85
C CYS A 71 3.11 -54.46 2.82
N GLU A 72 3.89 -55.12 3.69
CA GLU A 72 3.82 -56.60 3.80
C GLU A 72 2.42 -57.08 4.21
N LEU A 73 1.81 -56.38 5.20
CA LEU A 73 0.44 -56.70 5.61
C LEU A 73 -0.60 -56.51 4.46
N VAL A 74 -0.48 -55.43 3.70
CA VAL A 74 -1.32 -55.16 2.52
C VAL A 74 -1.13 -56.25 1.49
N PHE A 75 0.12 -56.66 1.22
CA PHE A 75 0.44 -57.73 0.28
C PHE A 75 -0.15 -59.08 0.70
N GLN A 76 -0.07 -59.39 2.01
CA GLN A 76 -0.71 -60.63 2.56
C GLN A 76 -2.23 -60.58 2.33
N VAL A 77 -2.91 -59.47 2.62
CA VAL A 77 -4.35 -59.33 2.38
C VAL A 77 -4.66 -59.41 0.88
N TYR A 78 -3.88 -58.76 0.04
CA TYR A 78 -3.99 -58.81 -1.42
C TYR A 78 -3.90 -60.25 -1.95
N THR A 79 -2.89 -61.00 -1.48
CA THR A 79 -2.65 -62.37 -1.88
C THR A 79 -3.84 -63.31 -1.49
N LEU A 80 -4.35 -63.15 -0.27
CA LEU A 80 -5.54 -63.90 0.19
C LEU A 80 -6.79 -63.59 -0.63
N VAL A 81 -6.99 -62.30 -1.00
CA VAL A 81 -8.11 -61.88 -1.84
C VAL A 81 -7.96 -62.38 -3.27
N SER A 82 -6.80 -62.34 -3.88
CA SER A 82 -6.50 -62.77 -5.24
C SER A 82 -6.61 -64.29 -5.40
N GLN A 83 -6.33 -65.04 -4.35
CA GLN A 83 -6.43 -66.51 -4.30
C GLN A 83 -7.83 -67.00 -3.90
N GLU A 84 -8.81 -66.10 -3.79
CA GLU A 84 -10.20 -66.40 -3.36
C GLU A 84 -10.29 -67.13 -2.00
N GLN A 85 -9.29 -66.95 -1.13
CA GLN A 85 -9.32 -67.59 0.17
C GLN A 85 -10.32 -66.90 1.11
N THR A 86 -10.91 -67.68 2.03
CA THR A 86 -11.87 -67.15 2.98
C THR A 86 -11.23 -66.15 3.91
N LEU A 87 -11.58 -64.86 3.74
CA LEU A 87 -11.05 -63.74 4.51
C LEU A 87 -12.17 -63.06 5.31
N ASN A 88 -11.91 -62.69 6.54
CA ASN A 88 -12.85 -61.92 7.36
C ASN A 88 -12.61 -60.43 7.15
N PRO A 89 -13.50 -59.65 6.45
CA PRO A 89 -13.32 -58.27 6.11
C PRO A 89 -13.06 -57.37 7.35
N ASN A 90 -13.73 -57.63 8.48
CA ASN A 90 -13.57 -56.89 9.71
C ASN A 90 -12.21 -57.16 10.38
N LYS A 91 -11.69 -58.37 10.29
CA LYS A 91 -10.35 -58.69 10.81
C LYS A 91 -9.26 -57.99 10.00
N SER A 92 -9.33 -58.10 8.69
CA SER A 92 -8.37 -57.40 7.79
C SER A 92 -8.40 -55.90 7.98
N TYR A 93 -9.58 -55.31 8.02
CA TYR A 93 -9.73 -53.88 8.32
C TYR A 93 -9.07 -53.48 9.65
N LYS A 94 -9.32 -54.24 10.74
CA LYS A 94 -8.73 -53.98 12.03
C LYS A 94 -7.19 -54.07 12.03
N GLN A 95 -6.64 -55.07 11.31
CA GLN A 95 -5.19 -55.22 11.18
C GLN A 95 -4.54 -54.05 10.39
N LEU A 96 -5.08 -53.71 9.22
CA LEU A 96 -4.60 -52.56 8.43
C LEU A 96 -4.70 -51.26 9.23
N ARG A 97 -5.84 -51.06 9.90
CA ARG A 97 -6.06 -49.86 10.72
C ARG A 97 -5.08 -49.77 11.91
N ALA A 98 -4.84 -50.89 12.59
CA ALA A 98 -3.91 -50.94 13.70
C ALA A 98 -2.49 -50.64 13.29
N GLN A 99 -2.03 -51.12 12.11
CA GLN A 99 -0.68 -50.85 11.62
C GLN A 99 -0.52 -49.38 11.20
N ILE A 100 -1.50 -48.81 10.49
CA ILE A 100 -1.40 -47.39 10.10
C ILE A 100 -1.49 -46.46 11.30
N ILE A 101 -2.18 -46.82 12.37
CA ILE A 101 -2.16 -46.06 13.63
C ILE A 101 -0.76 -46.08 14.25
N LYS A 102 -0.01 -47.20 14.16
CA LYS A 102 1.39 -47.22 14.66
C LYS A 102 2.26 -46.25 13.83
N VAL A 103 2.09 -46.25 12.49
CA VAL A 103 2.77 -45.27 11.60
C VAL A 103 2.42 -43.86 12.02
N GLN A 104 1.14 -43.54 12.19
CA GLN A 104 0.66 -42.22 12.62
C GLN A 104 1.30 -41.79 13.95
N ASN A 105 1.34 -42.69 14.93
CA ASN A 105 1.93 -42.43 16.24
C ASN A 105 3.46 -42.23 16.14
N SER A 106 4.12 -42.97 15.25
CA SER A 106 5.55 -42.82 15.02
C SER A 106 5.86 -41.47 14.38
N ILE A 107 5.12 -41.06 13.34
CA ILE A 107 5.24 -39.74 12.73
C ILE A 107 5.07 -38.64 13.80
N HIS A 108 4.10 -38.79 14.68
CA HIS A 108 3.85 -37.78 15.71
C HIS A 108 4.94 -37.72 16.78
N ARG A 109 5.45 -38.86 17.21
CA ARG A 109 6.39 -38.97 18.36
C ARG A 109 7.84 -38.85 17.94
N ASP A 110 8.20 -39.50 16.81
CA ASP A 110 9.58 -39.75 16.45
C ASP A 110 10.13 -38.72 15.46
N THR A 111 9.27 -37.95 14.75
CA THR A 111 9.69 -36.85 13.89
C THR A 111 9.60 -35.51 14.63
N LYS A 112 10.68 -34.74 14.62
CA LYS A 112 10.68 -33.34 15.08
C LYS A 112 10.20 -32.45 13.95
N GLU A 113 9.23 -31.57 14.24
CA GLU A 113 8.76 -30.59 13.27
C GLU A 113 9.80 -29.49 13.10
N ARG A 114 10.18 -29.20 11.85
CA ARG A 114 11.08 -28.12 11.49
C ARG A 114 10.33 -27.14 10.59
N LEU A 115 10.48 -25.88 10.88
CA LEU A 115 9.98 -24.79 10.03
C LEU A 115 10.95 -24.58 8.87
N GLU A 116 10.41 -24.23 7.74
CA GLU A 116 11.19 -23.77 6.59
C GLU A 116 10.89 -22.29 6.32
N VAL A 117 11.90 -21.44 6.45
CA VAL A 117 11.78 -20.00 6.37
C VAL A 117 12.68 -19.46 5.27
N VAL A 118 12.12 -18.70 4.35
CA VAL A 118 12.84 -18.16 3.19
C VAL A 118 12.88 -16.64 3.24
N PHE A 119 14.05 -16.09 2.97
CA PHE A 119 14.29 -14.66 2.84
C PHE A 119 14.62 -14.33 1.38
N LEU A 120 13.90 -13.40 0.76
CA LEU A 120 14.04 -13.01 -0.65
C LEU A 120 14.54 -11.56 -0.79
N PRO A 121 15.82 -11.31 -0.51
CA PRO A 121 16.40 -10.00 -0.78
C PRO A 121 16.67 -9.85 -2.30
N TYR A 122 16.42 -8.63 -2.86
CA TYR A 122 16.72 -8.37 -4.27
C TYR A 122 18.02 -7.57 -4.48
N LYS A 123 18.48 -6.84 -3.44
CA LYS A 123 19.76 -6.13 -3.42
C LYS A 123 20.54 -6.44 -2.15
N ALA A 124 21.82 -6.74 -2.30
CA ALA A 124 22.72 -7.00 -1.18
C ALA A 124 22.85 -5.78 -0.26
N SER A 125 22.88 -4.57 -0.82
CA SER A 125 22.93 -3.31 -0.06
C SER A 125 21.72 -3.04 0.84
N MET A 126 20.62 -3.79 0.68
CA MET A 126 19.38 -3.67 1.47
C MET A 126 19.17 -4.87 2.41
N TRP A 127 20.17 -5.75 2.52
CA TRP A 127 20.11 -6.96 3.34
C TRP A 127 19.83 -6.67 4.81
N ASP A 128 20.32 -5.55 5.34
CA ASP A 128 20.13 -5.10 6.70
C ASP A 128 18.65 -5.00 7.13
N SER A 129 17.72 -4.92 6.18
CA SER A 129 16.28 -4.92 6.44
C SER A 129 15.72 -6.31 6.80
N LEU A 130 16.42 -7.38 6.48
CA LEU A 130 16.02 -8.77 6.76
C LEU A 130 17.00 -9.49 7.70
N GLU A 131 18.23 -9.00 7.83
CA GLU A 131 19.33 -9.66 8.51
C GLU A 131 18.99 -10.14 9.92
N SER A 132 18.48 -9.27 10.78
CA SER A 132 18.24 -9.66 12.20
C SER A 132 17.06 -10.63 12.34
N VAL A 133 16.10 -10.62 11.41
CA VAL A 133 15.02 -11.63 11.37
C VAL A 133 15.58 -12.98 10.93
N TRP A 134 16.47 -12.98 9.93
CA TRP A 134 17.18 -14.17 9.49
C TRP A 134 18.06 -14.74 10.61
N MET A 135 18.81 -13.89 11.32
CA MET A 135 19.63 -14.33 12.44
C MET A 135 18.80 -15.04 13.53
N ALA A 136 17.61 -14.54 13.81
CA ALA A 136 16.70 -15.17 14.77
C ALA A 136 16.17 -16.52 14.26
N ALA A 137 15.86 -16.64 12.98
CA ALA A 137 15.44 -17.89 12.35
C ALA A 137 16.59 -18.93 12.30
N GLU A 138 17.81 -18.50 11.94
CA GLU A 138 19.01 -19.34 11.87
C GLU A 138 19.44 -19.88 13.24
N GLN A 139 19.17 -19.15 14.31
CA GLN A 139 19.45 -19.58 15.70
C GLN A 139 18.38 -20.54 16.26
N ASP A 140 17.23 -20.67 15.63
CA ASP A 140 16.19 -21.61 16.05
C ASP A 140 16.55 -23.03 15.58
N GLU A 141 16.90 -23.92 16.50
CA GLU A 141 17.23 -25.33 16.22
C GLU A 141 16.12 -26.09 15.47
N ASN A 142 14.89 -25.58 15.46
CA ASN A 142 13.76 -26.17 14.75
C ASN A 142 13.37 -25.43 13.49
N CYS A 143 14.29 -24.66 12.93
CA CYS A 143 14.09 -23.88 11.71
C CYS A 143 15.23 -24.14 10.72
N ASP A 144 14.88 -24.25 9.44
CA ASP A 144 15.79 -24.22 8.30
C ASP A 144 15.58 -22.87 7.61
N ALA A 145 16.55 -21.97 7.73
CA ALA A 145 16.48 -20.63 7.19
C ALA A 145 17.28 -20.53 5.88
N TYR A 146 16.63 -20.11 4.81
CA TYR A 146 17.23 -19.96 3.47
C TYR A 146 17.28 -18.48 3.07
N VAL A 147 18.45 -18.03 2.63
CA VAL A 147 18.61 -16.72 2.00
C VAL A 147 18.76 -16.92 0.51
N ILE A 148 17.79 -16.45 -0.26
CA ILE A 148 17.70 -16.64 -1.70
C ILE A 148 17.64 -15.26 -2.37
N PRO A 149 18.78 -14.66 -2.74
CA PRO A 149 18.80 -13.44 -3.53
C PRO A 149 18.02 -13.63 -4.82
N ILE A 150 17.15 -12.67 -5.13
CA ILE A 150 16.30 -12.75 -6.32
C ILE A 150 16.83 -11.82 -7.42
N PRO A 151 16.80 -12.24 -8.70
CA PRO A 151 17.19 -11.38 -9.80
C PRO A 151 16.19 -10.23 -9.99
N TYR A 152 16.70 -9.10 -10.46
CA TYR A 152 15.90 -7.93 -10.83
C TYR A 152 16.38 -7.33 -12.13
N PHE A 153 15.55 -6.50 -12.73
CA PHE A 153 15.80 -5.84 -13.99
C PHE A 153 15.80 -4.33 -13.80
N ASP A 154 16.70 -3.64 -14.47
CA ASP A 154 16.55 -2.22 -14.74
C ASP A 154 15.46 -1.99 -15.79
N LYS A 155 14.77 -0.84 -15.69
CA LYS A 155 13.75 -0.42 -16.66
C LYS A 155 14.23 0.77 -17.50
N ASN A 156 13.84 0.77 -18.75
CA ASN A 156 13.91 1.95 -19.61
C ASN A 156 12.80 2.96 -19.22
N PRO A 157 12.93 4.23 -19.64
CA PRO A 157 11.87 5.23 -19.38
C PRO A 157 10.49 4.89 -19.94
N ASP A 158 10.43 4.02 -20.96
CA ASP A 158 9.19 3.49 -21.54
C ASP A 158 8.63 2.26 -20.78
N GLY A 159 9.23 1.90 -19.65
CA GLY A 159 8.83 0.77 -18.81
C GLY A 159 9.32 -0.60 -19.28
N THR A 160 9.99 -0.70 -20.43
CA THR A 160 10.55 -1.96 -20.91
C THR A 160 11.76 -2.39 -20.08
N VAL A 161 11.97 -3.70 -20.00
CA VAL A 161 13.10 -4.31 -19.29
C VAL A 161 14.42 -4.01 -20.05
N LYS A 162 15.46 -3.62 -19.31
CA LYS A 162 16.77 -3.28 -19.86
C LYS A 162 17.80 -4.39 -19.58
N GLU A 163 18.26 -4.49 -18.36
CA GLU A 163 19.34 -5.39 -17.95
C GLU A 163 18.93 -6.16 -16.70
N MET A 164 19.37 -7.42 -16.63
CA MET A 164 19.15 -8.27 -15.45
C MET A 164 20.36 -8.22 -14.52
N HIS A 165 20.10 -8.02 -13.24
CA HIS A 165 21.09 -8.05 -12.19
C HIS A 165 20.82 -9.20 -11.23
N TYR A 166 21.91 -9.78 -10.69
CA TYR A 166 21.84 -10.81 -9.66
C TYR A 166 23.03 -10.65 -8.72
N GLU A 167 22.79 -10.26 -7.49
CA GLU A 167 23.81 -9.81 -6.52
C GLU A 167 24.16 -10.89 -5.47
N ALA A 168 24.01 -12.17 -5.76
CA ALA A 168 24.26 -13.25 -4.79
C ALA A 168 25.69 -13.23 -4.22
N ASP A 169 26.68 -12.90 -5.04
CA ASP A 169 28.09 -12.87 -4.64
C ASP A 169 28.47 -11.63 -3.80
N GLU A 170 27.57 -10.65 -3.69
CA GLU A 170 27.78 -9.40 -2.96
C GLU A 170 27.34 -9.49 -1.49
N PHE A 171 26.71 -10.60 -1.10
CA PHE A 171 26.25 -10.80 0.29
C PHE A 171 27.41 -11.02 1.25
N PRO A 172 27.25 -10.63 2.53
CA PRO A 172 28.28 -10.84 3.54
C PRO A 172 28.65 -12.34 3.65
N LYS A 173 29.93 -12.64 3.81
CA LYS A 173 30.45 -14.02 3.83
C LYS A 173 29.87 -14.92 4.93
N TYR A 174 29.28 -14.33 5.97
CA TYR A 174 28.63 -15.10 7.04
C TYR A 174 27.21 -15.53 6.68
N VAL A 175 26.66 -15.05 5.55
CA VAL A 175 25.34 -15.44 5.05
C VAL A 175 25.52 -16.58 4.05
N THR A 176 24.93 -17.72 4.33
CA THR A 176 24.85 -18.81 3.37
C THR A 176 23.76 -18.52 2.37
N VAL A 177 24.14 -18.27 1.13
CA VAL A 177 23.23 -17.95 0.04
C VAL A 177 22.87 -19.21 -0.74
N THR A 178 21.56 -19.39 -1.00
CA THR A 178 21.06 -20.44 -1.91
C THR A 178 20.73 -19.83 -3.26
N GLY A 179 21.17 -20.44 -4.34
CA GLY A 179 20.88 -19.98 -5.70
C GLY A 179 19.38 -20.02 -6.01
N TYR A 180 18.83 -18.96 -6.61
CA TYR A 180 17.39 -18.88 -6.87
C TYR A 180 16.86 -19.98 -7.81
N LYS A 181 17.71 -20.68 -8.57
CA LYS A 181 17.36 -21.82 -9.41
C LYS A 181 17.45 -23.16 -8.69
N GLU A 182 18.04 -23.17 -7.49
CA GLU A 182 18.28 -24.38 -6.69
C GLU A 182 17.16 -24.63 -5.69
N TYR A 183 16.21 -23.71 -5.57
CA TYR A 183 15.12 -23.79 -4.63
C TYR A 183 13.78 -23.77 -5.37
N ASP A 184 13.02 -24.86 -5.28
CA ASP A 184 11.69 -24.99 -5.88
C ASP A 184 10.62 -24.65 -4.85
N PHE A 185 9.97 -23.50 -4.99
CA PHE A 185 8.90 -23.05 -4.09
C PHE A 185 7.65 -23.92 -4.18
N GLN A 186 7.33 -24.45 -5.35
CA GLN A 186 6.13 -25.28 -5.55
C GLN A 186 6.29 -26.64 -4.86
N GLU A 187 7.47 -27.25 -4.92
CA GLU A 187 7.76 -28.52 -4.28
C GLU A 187 7.96 -28.37 -2.77
N ARG A 188 8.73 -27.35 -2.38
CA ARG A 188 9.14 -27.21 -0.98
C ARG A 188 8.05 -26.58 -0.09
N HIS A 189 7.26 -25.63 -0.62
CA HIS A 189 6.19 -24.93 0.06
C HIS A 189 6.62 -24.41 1.46
N PRO A 190 7.55 -23.44 1.52
CA PRO A 190 8.06 -22.93 2.78
C PRO A 190 6.96 -22.37 3.67
N ASP A 191 7.10 -22.55 4.98
CA ASP A 191 6.13 -22.08 5.97
C ASP A 191 6.03 -20.56 6.01
N MET A 192 7.16 -19.87 5.86
CA MET A 192 7.23 -18.41 5.88
C MET A 192 8.17 -17.89 4.78
N VAL A 193 7.74 -16.84 4.09
CA VAL A 193 8.59 -16.10 3.17
C VAL A 193 8.62 -14.64 3.56
N PHE A 194 9.83 -14.09 3.71
CA PHE A 194 10.07 -12.68 3.97
C PHE A 194 10.55 -11.98 2.71
N ILE A 195 9.88 -10.89 2.32
CA ILE A 195 10.25 -10.05 1.20
C ILE A 195 10.48 -8.61 1.67
N HIS A 196 11.36 -7.87 0.97
CA HIS A 196 11.57 -6.46 1.28
C HIS A 196 11.31 -5.50 0.10
N ASN A 197 11.10 -6.02 -1.10
CA ASN A 197 10.67 -5.22 -2.25
C ASN A 197 9.15 -5.23 -2.34
N PRO A 198 8.46 -4.07 -2.24
CA PRO A 198 7.01 -4.02 -2.29
C PRO A 198 6.44 -3.82 -3.68
N TYR A 199 7.26 -3.49 -4.67
CA TYR A 199 6.80 -2.90 -5.93
C TYR A 199 6.46 -3.92 -7.01
N ASP A 200 6.96 -5.16 -6.91
CA ASP A 200 6.91 -6.13 -8.01
C ASP A 200 7.43 -5.48 -9.32
N ASP A 201 6.56 -5.15 -10.27
CA ASP A 201 6.87 -4.43 -11.52
C ASP A 201 6.45 -2.94 -11.51
N HIS A 202 5.84 -2.45 -10.43
CA HIS A 202 5.29 -1.09 -10.36
C HIS A 202 6.32 0.01 -10.12
N ASN A 203 7.58 -0.33 -9.86
CA ASN A 203 8.64 0.67 -9.75
C ASN A 203 9.07 1.16 -11.15
N TYR A 204 9.27 2.46 -11.31
CA TYR A 204 9.68 3.07 -12.58
C TYR A 204 11.11 2.75 -13.00
N VAL A 205 11.97 2.38 -12.04
CA VAL A 205 13.41 2.20 -12.26
C VAL A 205 13.80 0.73 -12.36
N THR A 206 13.16 -0.12 -11.54
CA THR A 206 13.50 -1.55 -11.45
C THR A 206 12.25 -2.42 -11.37
N SER A 207 12.37 -3.69 -11.72
CA SER A 207 11.38 -4.73 -11.50
C SER A 207 12.07 -5.99 -11.01
N VAL A 208 11.55 -6.66 -9.99
CA VAL A 208 12.04 -7.99 -9.65
C VAL A 208 11.64 -8.99 -10.75
N HIS A 209 12.33 -10.11 -10.82
CA HIS A 209 12.00 -11.15 -11.81
C HIS A 209 10.56 -11.66 -11.58
N PRO A 210 9.72 -11.82 -12.62
CA PRO A 210 8.27 -12.11 -12.49
C PRO A 210 7.94 -13.35 -11.66
N TYR A 211 8.80 -14.35 -11.63
CA TYR A 211 8.64 -15.53 -10.76
C TYR A 211 8.56 -15.15 -9.28
N PHE A 212 9.18 -14.04 -8.87
CA PHE A 212 9.24 -13.56 -7.48
C PHE A 212 8.26 -12.42 -7.18
N TYR A 213 7.31 -12.15 -8.05
CA TYR A 213 6.23 -11.22 -7.73
C TYR A 213 5.47 -11.70 -6.50
N SER A 214 5.10 -10.77 -5.64
CA SER A 214 4.51 -11.08 -4.33
C SER A 214 3.26 -11.96 -4.43
N TYR A 215 2.39 -11.70 -5.40
CA TYR A 215 1.18 -12.50 -5.64
C TYR A 215 1.50 -13.93 -6.10
N HIS A 216 2.60 -14.13 -6.81
CA HIS A 216 3.03 -15.47 -7.26
C HIS A 216 3.63 -16.27 -6.10
N ILE A 217 4.56 -15.68 -5.36
CA ILE A 217 5.18 -16.32 -4.18
C ILE A 217 4.13 -16.67 -3.13
N LYS A 218 3.11 -15.82 -2.94
CA LYS A 218 2.02 -16.10 -1.98
C LYS A 218 1.32 -17.43 -2.21
N GLN A 219 1.28 -17.93 -3.44
CA GLN A 219 0.65 -19.21 -3.75
C GLN A 219 1.41 -20.42 -3.17
N TYR A 220 2.68 -20.26 -2.82
CA TYR A 220 3.58 -21.33 -2.38
C TYR A 220 4.11 -21.17 -0.95
N THR A 221 3.42 -20.38 -0.12
CA THR A 221 3.79 -20.23 1.28
C THR A 221 2.57 -20.04 2.17
N ASP A 222 2.65 -20.53 3.40
CA ASP A 222 1.60 -20.32 4.40
C ASP A 222 1.57 -18.84 4.84
N LEU A 223 2.75 -18.22 5.07
CA LEU A 223 2.87 -16.83 5.46
C LEU A 223 3.82 -16.05 4.52
N LEU A 224 3.31 -15.04 3.87
CA LEU A 224 4.12 -14.03 3.17
C LEU A 224 4.18 -12.76 4.01
N VAL A 225 5.39 -12.32 4.36
CA VAL A 225 5.63 -11.17 5.22
C VAL A 225 6.46 -10.12 4.48
N TYR A 226 5.95 -8.90 4.41
CA TYR A 226 6.70 -7.79 3.86
C TYR A 226 7.36 -6.96 4.97
N ILE A 227 8.65 -6.71 4.85
CA ILE A 227 9.45 -5.85 5.72
C ILE A 227 10.07 -4.73 4.88
N PRO A 228 9.78 -3.45 5.13
CA PRO A 228 10.35 -2.35 4.35
C PRO A 228 11.88 -2.33 4.38
N TYR A 229 12.51 -2.20 3.22
CA TYR A 229 13.96 -2.00 3.12
C TYR A 229 14.39 -0.57 3.45
N PHE A 230 13.45 0.35 3.55
CA PHE A 230 13.69 1.74 3.92
C PHE A 230 13.30 2.00 5.38
N SER A 231 13.89 3.02 5.98
CA SER A 231 13.44 3.63 7.22
C SER A 231 13.01 5.06 6.95
N THR A 232 12.12 5.59 7.78
CA THR A 232 11.58 6.93 7.64
C THR A 232 11.64 7.70 8.96
N ALA A 233 11.82 9.01 8.87
CA ALA A 233 11.84 9.89 10.03
C ALA A 233 10.54 10.71 10.20
N GLY A 234 9.79 10.92 9.15
CA GLY A 234 8.64 11.82 9.17
C GLY A 234 7.42 11.32 8.41
N GLY A 235 7.58 10.79 7.21
CA GLY A 235 6.47 10.42 6.36
C GLY A 235 6.82 9.34 5.34
N MET A 236 5.86 9.00 4.51
CA MET A 236 6.02 8.11 3.37
C MET A 236 5.66 8.86 2.09
N SER A 237 6.38 8.59 1.00
CA SER A 237 6.02 9.12 -0.31
C SER A 237 4.75 8.43 -0.85
N GLU A 238 4.00 9.09 -1.72
CA GLU A 238 2.79 8.51 -2.35
C GLU A 238 3.08 7.15 -3.01
N GLY A 239 4.22 7.00 -3.68
CA GLY A 239 4.63 5.72 -4.29
C GLY A 239 4.93 4.59 -3.28
N GLN A 240 5.02 4.90 -1.99
CA GLN A 240 5.20 3.93 -0.92
C GLN A 240 3.90 3.61 -0.17
N MET A 241 2.83 4.37 -0.41
CA MET A 241 1.55 4.18 0.28
C MET A 241 0.73 3.03 -0.32
N GLN A 242 0.89 2.76 -1.61
CA GLN A 242 0.16 1.71 -2.33
C GLN A 242 1.13 0.89 -3.19
N CYS A 243 1.45 -0.30 -2.73
CA CYS A 243 2.37 -1.20 -3.43
C CYS A 243 1.73 -2.60 -3.60
N PRO A 244 2.00 -3.31 -4.70
CA PRO A 244 1.42 -4.63 -4.98
C PRO A 244 1.60 -5.63 -3.84
N ALA A 245 2.78 -5.67 -3.22
CA ALA A 245 3.06 -6.58 -2.12
C ALA A 245 2.16 -6.36 -0.89
N TYR A 246 1.62 -5.15 -0.69
CA TYR A 246 0.72 -4.89 0.43
C TYR A 246 -0.57 -5.68 0.35
N TYR A 247 -1.04 -5.94 -0.86
CA TYR A 247 -2.26 -6.70 -1.09
C TYR A 247 -2.01 -8.22 -1.03
N SER A 248 -0.83 -8.67 -1.46
CA SER A 248 -0.46 -10.08 -1.52
C SER A 248 0.07 -10.63 -0.19
N ALA A 249 0.83 -9.84 0.59
CA ALA A 249 1.41 -10.29 1.85
C ALA A 249 0.32 -10.54 2.91
N ASP A 250 0.54 -11.48 3.81
CA ASP A 250 -0.32 -11.69 5.00
C ASP A 250 -0.10 -10.61 6.05
N TYR A 251 1.16 -10.18 6.21
CA TYR A 251 1.54 -9.15 7.18
C TYR A 251 2.51 -8.15 6.57
N ILE A 252 2.37 -6.91 7.00
CA ILE A 252 3.23 -5.78 6.66
C ILE A 252 3.83 -5.26 7.96
N ILE A 253 5.15 -5.27 8.07
CA ILE A 253 5.84 -4.74 9.23
C ILE A 253 5.98 -3.22 9.09
N MET A 254 5.44 -2.48 10.05
CA MET A 254 5.59 -1.04 10.11
C MET A 254 6.68 -0.65 11.12
N GLN A 255 7.40 0.41 10.81
CA GLN A 255 8.44 0.94 11.69
C GLN A 255 7.88 1.40 13.06
N ALA A 256 6.70 2.01 13.09
CA ALA A 256 5.96 2.39 14.29
C ALA A 256 4.47 2.57 13.98
N GLU A 257 3.63 2.62 15.02
CA GLU A 257 2.17 2.77 14.88
C GLU A 257 1.78 4.07 14.17
N LYS A 258 2.49 5.17 14.39
CA LYS A 258 2.22 6.46 13.75
C LYS A 258 2.24 6.42 12.21
N TYR A 259 2.93 5.45 11.61
CA TYR A 259 2.99 5.29 10.16
C TYR A 259 1.78 4.58 9.55
N ARG A 260 0.89 4.01 10.35
CA ARG A 260 -0.35 3.38 9.89
C ARG A 260 -1.18 4.29 8.99
N LYS A 261 -1.20 5.59 9.30
CA LYS A 261 -1.95 6.61 8.54
C LYS A 261 -1.48 6.80 7.09
N PHE A 262 -0.28 6.32 6.74
CA PHE A 262 0.27 6.43 5.39
C PHE A 262 0.00 5.22 4.51
N TYR A 263 -0.45 4.11 5.09
CA TYR A 263 -0.82 2.92 4.32
C TYR A 263 -2.25 3.05 3.80
N ASP A 264 -2.51 2.33 2.71
CA ASP A 264 -3.85 2.26 2.13
C ASP A 264 -4.86 1.84 3.22
N PRO A 265 -5.86 2.67 3.50
CA PRO A 265 -6.88 2.35 4.49
C PRO A 265 -7.76 1.16 4.12
N GLU A 266 -7.74 0.72 2.86
CA GLU A 266 -8.45 -0.48 2.40
C GLU A 266 -7.77 -1.79 2.83
N LEU A 267 -6.56 -1.74 3.38
CA LEU A 267 -5.90 -2.94 3.89
C LEU A 267 -6.62 -3.50 5.13
N PRO A 268 -6.76 -4.84 5.23
CA PRO A 268 -7.45 -5.47 6.36
C PRO A 268 -6.86 -5.09 7.71
N LYS A 269 -7.72 -4.88 8.70
CA LYS A 269 -7.32 -4.68 10.09
C LYS A 269 -6.43 -5.83 10.56
N GLY A 270 -5.33 -5.53 11.23
CA GLY A 270 -4.40 -6.54 11.75
C GLY A 270 -3.33 -7.01 10.76
N LYS A 271 -3.41 -6.64 9.48
CA LYS A 271 -2.34 -6.90 8.52
C LYS A 271 -1.11 -6.01 8.77
N LEU A 272 -1.32 -4.80 9.24
CA LEU A 272 -0.29 -3.81 9.55
C LEU A 272 0.20 -3.99 10.99
N LEU A 273 1.47 -4.38 11.16
CA LEU A 273 2.06 -4.69 12.46
C LEU A 273 3.17 -3.69 12.83
N PRO A 274 3.02 -2.88 13.87
CA PRO A 274 4.02 -1.91 14.29
C PRO A 274 5.12 -2.58 15.11
N LEU A 275 5.91 -3.44 14.48
CA LEU A 275 6.96 -4.22 15.12
C LEU A 275 8.37 -3.62 15.01
N GLY A 276 8.52 -2.51 14.28
CA GLY A 276 9.82 -1.84 14.14
C GLY A 276 10.48 -2.05 12.79
N SER A 277 11.77 -1.77 12.73
CA SER A 277 12.61 -1.98 11.55
C SER A 277 13.86 -2.79 11.92
N PRO A 278 14.10 -3.96 11.30
CA PRO A 278 15.29 -4.77 11.56
C PRO A 278 16.63 -4.04 11.27
N LYS A 279 16.58 -3.02 10.40
CA LYS A 279 17.76 -2.15 10.13
C LYS A 279 18.31 -1.51 11.41
N PHE A 280 17.45 -1.24 12.40
CA PHE A 280 17.84 -0.63 13.66
C PHE A 280 18.67 -1.58 14.51
N ASP A 281 18.41 -2.87 14.46
CA ASP A 281 19.19 -3.88 15.20
C ASP A 281 20.66 -3.90 14.76
N ARG A 282 20.90 -3.73 13.44
CA ARG A 282 22.26 -3.65 12.91
C ARG A 282 22.99 -2.39 13.39
N VAL A 283 22.33 -1.23 13.33
CA VAL A 283 22.88 0.02 13.84
C VAL A 283 23.24 -0.10 15.32
N MET A 284 22.32 -0.64 16.14
CA MET A 284 22.55 -0.85 17.57
C MET A 284 23.77 -1.75 17.83
N ARG A 285 23.85 -2.88 17.13
CA ARG A 285 24.97 -3.83 17.24
C ARG A 285 26.31 -3.21 16.89
N LEU A 286 26.37 -2.47 15.77
CA LEU A 286 27.59 -1.84 15.30
C LEU A 286 28.01 -0.63 16.16
N CYS A 287 27.05 0.13 16.69
CA CYS A 287 27.37 1.20 17.63
C CYS A 287 27.91 0.70 18.97
N GLN A 288 27.51 -0.51 19.39
CA GLN A 288 28.07 -1.16 20.58
C GLN A 288 29.47 -1.75 20.34
N ASN A 289 29.70 -2.26 19.14
CA ASN A 289 30.95 -2.87 18.71
C ASN A 289 31.34 -2.31 17.33
N PRO A 290 31.90 -1.07 17.28
CA PRO A 290 32.22 -0.41 16.02
C PRO A 290 33.21 -1.24 15.18
N PRO A 291 33.03 -1.29 13.86
CA PRO A 291 33.97 -1.96 12.97
C PRO A 291 35.31 -1.21 12.93
N GLU A 292 36.36 -1.87 12.47
CA GLU A 292 37.61 -1.17 12.18
C GLU A 292 37.41 -0.19 11.02
N ALA A 293 37.85 1.05 11.19
CA ALA A 293 37.84 2.04 10.11
C ALA A 293 38.76 1.57 8.96
N PRO A 294 38.38 1.84 7.71
CA PRO A 294 39.25 1.61 6.56
C PRO A 294 40.64 2.23 6.79
N GLU A 295 41.70 1.57 6.35
CA GLU A 295 43.07 1.99 6.64
C GLU A 295 43.35 3.45 6.22
N GLU A 296 42.81 3.83 5.08
CA GLU A 296 42.88 5.19 4.52
C GLU A 296 42.17 6.27 5.34
N TRP A 297 41.21 5.86 6.20
CA TRP A 297 40.47 6.77 7.09
C TRP A 297 41.17 6.96 8.44
N LYS A 298 41.85 5.92 8.90
CA LYS A 298 42.45 5.89 10.25
C LYS A 298 43.34 7.10 10.55
N GLU A 299 44.15 7.54 9.59
CA GLU A 299 45.00 8.68 9.78
C GLU A 299 44.22 10.02 9.86
N LYS A 300 43.20 10.16 9.02
CA LYS A 300 42.32 11.35 8.99
C LYS A 300 41.45 11.49 10.24
N MET A 301 41.07 10.37 10.83
CA MET A 301 40.21 10.30 12.04
C MET A 301 41.01 10.38 13.34
N ARG A 302 42.33 10.12 13.31
CA ARG A 302 43.16 10.00 14.52
C ARG A 302 43.10 11.20 15.41
N GLY A 303 42.51 11.06 16.64
CA GLY A 303 42.40 12.11 17.64
C GLY A 303 41.40 13.20 17.32
N LYS A 304 40.61 13.04 16.30
CA LYS A 304 39.54 13.97 15.88
C LYS A 304 38.16 13.44 16.20
N LYS A 305 37.22 14.35 16.45
CA LYS A 305 35.79 14.05 16.48
C LYS A 305 35.30 13.95 15.05
N VAL A 306 34.60 12.83 14.77
CA VAL A 306 34.13 12.49 13.41
C VAL A 306 32.68 12.91 13.22
N TYR A 307 32.43 13.74 12.23
CA TYR A 307 31.13 14.26 11.89
C TYR A 307 30.66 13.67 10.57
N PHE A 308 29.55 12.91 10.62
CA PHE A 308 28.94 12.31 9.44
C PHE A 308 28.07 13.36 8.74
N TYR A 309 28.43 13.77 7.55
CA TYR A 309 27.66 14.68 6.72
C TYR A 309 26.95 13.91 5.61
N ASN A 310 25.62 13.85 5.67
CA ASN A 310 24.80 13.21 4.64
C ASN A 310 24.11 14.27 3.77
N THR A 311 24.25 14.13 2.44
CA THR A 311 23.57 14.98 1.46
C THR A 311 22.50 14.20 0.72
N SER A 312 21.23 14.65 0.85
CA SER A 312 20.06 13.92 0.34
C SER A 312 19.63 14.40 -1.05
N ILE A 313 18.98 13.50 -1.81
CA ILE A 313 18.34 13.86 -3.09
C ILE A 313 17.17 14.81 -2.87
N ASN A 314 16.35 14.57 -1.84
CA ASN A 314 15.18 15.40 -1.56
C ASN A 314 15.59 16.86 -1.26
N GLY A 315 16.62 17.05 -0.44
CA GLY A 315 17.17 18.38 -0.17
C GLY A 315 17.69 19.07 -1.44
N MET A 316 18.33 18.31 -2.33
CA MET A 316 18.82 18.83 -3.61
C MET A 316 17.69 19.19 -4.57
N LEU A 317 16.68 18.34 -4.71
CA LEU A 317 15.55 18.55 -5.63
C LEU A 317 14.62 19.67 -5.15
N GLY A 318 14.43 19.81 -3.83
CA GLY A 318 13.58 20.84 -3.25
C GLY A 318 14.09 22.26 -3.51
N ASN A 319 15.37 22.50 -3.26
CA ASN A 319 16.00 23.79 -3.56
C ASN A 319 17.49 23.60 -3.88
N THR A 320 17.81 23.32 -5.13
CA THR A 320 19.17 22.99 -5.58
C THR A 320 20.19 24.09 -5.28
N LYS A 321 19.81 25.34 -5.47
CA LYS A 321 20.71 26.48 -5.20
C LYS A 321 21.05 26.59 -3.71
N TYR A 322 20.04 26.43 -2.85
CA TYR A 322 20.24 26.47 -1.41
C TYR A 322 21.01 25.24 -0.92
N PHE A 323 20.74 24.08 -1.46
CA PHE A 323 21.47 22.86 -1.18
C PHE A 323 22.98 23.00 -1.43
N LEU A 324 23.37 23.56 -2.58
CA LEU A 324 24.78 23.81 -2.90
C LEU A 324 25.43 24.84 -1.96
N LYS A 325 24.69 25.87 -1.55
CA LYS A 325 25.15 26.81 -0.53
C LYS A 325 25.37 26.17 0.84
N LYS A 326 24.46 25.26 1.24
CA LYS A 326 24.65 24.49 2.48
C LYS A 326 25.90 23.62 2.41
N MET A 327 26.14 22.94 1.28
CA MET A 327 27.37 22.16 1.08
C MET A 327 28.62 23.03 1.22
N GLU A 328 28.66 24.16 0.53
CA GLU A 328 29.78 25.11 0.62
C GLU A 328 30.02 25.59 2.07
N TYR A 329 28.95 25.92 2.77
CA TYR A 329 29.01 26.36 4.17
C TYR A 329 29.60 25.26 5.07
N VAL A 330 29.11 24.02 4.95
CA VAL A 330 29.64 22.89 5.73
C VAL A 330 31.13 22.67 5.43
N PHE A 331 31.52 22.66 4.17
CA PHE A 331 32.93 22.44 3.80
C PHE A 331 33.84 23.52 4.37
N ARG A 332 33.44 24.80 4.34
CA ARG A 332 34.18 25.91 4.93
C ARG A 332 34.32 25.80 6.44
N CYS A 333 33.27 25.35 7.15
CA CYS A 333 33.36 25.14 8.60
C CYS A 333 34.40 24.11 9.02
N PHE A 334 34.71 23.14 8.13
CA PHE A 334 35.71 22.11 8.40
C PHE A 334 37.09 22.39 7.80
N GLU A 335 37.23 23.39 6.91
CA GLU A 335 38.48 23.70 6.28
C GLU A 335 39.53 24.15 7.32
N GLY A 336 40.66 23.44 7.35
CA GLY A 336 41.75 23.75 8.28
C GLY A 336 41.53 23.32 9.74
N ARG A 337 40.45 22.61 10.08
CA ARG A 337 40.24 22.09 11.45
C ARG A 337 41.11 20.89 11.75
N GLU A 338 41.80 20.94 12.89
CA GLU A 338 42.63 19.84 13.37
C GLU A 338 41.90 18.96 14.41
N ASP A 339 40.83 19.45 15.02
CA ASP A 339 40.06 18.79 16.08
C ASP A 339 38.86 17.99 15.54
N ALA A 340 38.46 18.20 14.28
CA ALA A 340 37.30 17.58 13.65
C ALA A 340 37.65 16.94 12.31
N CYS A 341 36.94 15.88 11.98
CA CYS A 341 37.02 15.19 10.69
C CYS A 341 35.63 15.14 10.08
N LEU A 342 35.44 15.73 8.91
CA LEU A 342 34.20 15.58 8.14
C LEU A 342 34.20 14.31 7.33
N LEU A 343 33.22 13.43 7.58
CA LEU A 343 32.99 12.24 6.78
C LEU A 343 31.77 12.51 5.91
N TRP A 344 32.02 12.93 4.66
CA TRP A 344 30.95 13.29 3.72
C TRP A 344 30.53 12.10 2.88
N ARG A 345 29.26 11.72 3.02
CA ARG A 345 28.61 10.66 2.24
C ARG A 345 27.45 11.24 1.45
N PRO A 346 27.58 11.48 0.15
CA PRO A 346 26.47 11.82 -0.72
C PRO A 346 25.55 10.63 -0.94
N HIS A 347 24.28 10.91 -1.23
CA HIS A 347 23.37 9.86 -1.68
C HIS A 347 23.90 9.20 -2.97
N PRO A 348 23.92 7.87 -3.11
CA PRO A 348 24.53 7.18 -4.27
C PRO A 348 24.06 7.67 -5.65
N LEU A 349 22.80 8.12 -5.75
CA LEU A 349 22.24 8.66 -6.99
C LEU A 349 22.36 10.19 -7.12
N LEU A 350 23.07 10.88 -6.24
CA LEU A 350 23.11 12.35 -6.25
C LEU A 350 23.71 12.89 -7.56
N GLU A 351 24.83 12.34 -8.00
CA GLU A 351 25.51 12.80 -9.23
C GLU A 351 24.68 12.53 -10.49
N SER A 352 24.14 11.33 -10.61
CA SER A 352 23.26 10.97 -11.75
C SER A 352 21.98 11.78 -11.77
N THR A 353 21.47 12.18 -10.59
CA THR A 353 20.30 13.07 -10.49
C THR A 353 20.65 14.49 -10.94
N PHE A 354 21.82 15.02 -10.61
CA PHE A 354 22.29 16.28 -11.18
C PHE A 354 22.39 16.19 -12.72
N GLU A 355 22.96 15.13 -13.25
CA GLU A 355 23.12 14.93 -14.70
C GLU A 355 21.80 14.82 -15.46
N SER A 356 20.79 14.23 -14.83
CA SER A 356 19.49 13.99 -15.48
C SER A 356 18.48 15.13 -15.26
N LEU A 357 18.39 15.67 -14.05
CA LEU A 357 17.31 16.60 -13.65
C LEU A 357 17.74 18.02 -13.34
N ARG A 358 19.06 18.27 -13.09
CA ARG A 358 19.59 19.56 -12.65
C ARG A 358 20.93 19.86 -13.34
N LYS A 359 21.01 19.63 -14.62
CA LYS A 359 22.24 19.76 -15.44
C LYS A 359 22.93 21.12 -15.30
N GLU A 360 22.16 22.20 -15.16
CA GLU A 360 22.63 23.56 -15.00
C GLU A 360 23.44 23.77 -13.71
N TYR A 361 23.20 22.97 -12.69
CA TYR A 361 23.90 23.03 -11.41
C TYR A 361 25.06 22.04 -11.28
N LYS A 362 25.15 21.05 -12.18
CA LYS A 362 26.22 20.02 -12.14
C LYS A 362 27.64 20.61 -12.09
N PRO A 363 27.98 21.66 -12.88
CA PRO A 363 29.31 22.26 -12.81
C PRO A 363 29.64 22.87 -11.44
N VAL A 364 28.64 23.43 -10.73
CA VAL A 364 28.80 23.97 -9.38
C VAL A 364 29.06 22.85 -8.38
N TYR A 365 28.26 21.78 -8.45
CA TYR A 365 28.46 20.58 -7.63
C TYR A 365 29.86 19.98 -7.82
N ASP A 366 30.31 19.80 -9.08
CA ASP A 366 31.63 19.24 -9.40
C ASP A 366 32.76 20.15 -8.87
N THR A 367 32.56 21.46 -8.87
CA THR A 367 33.52 22.41 -8.29
C THR A 367 33.58 22.24 -6.77
N LEU A 368 32.45 22.11 -6.07
CA LEU A 368 32.42 21.86 -4.64
C LEU A 368 33.02 20.49 -4.26
N LYS A 369 32.70 19.43 -5.02
CA LYS A 369 33.32 18.10 -4.81
C LYS A 369 34.84 18.18 -4.98
N ARG A 370 35.31 18.85 -6.03
CA ARG A 370 36.73 19.04 -6.29
C ARG A 370 37.39 19.84 -5.17
N TYR A 371 36.74 20.92 -4.72
CA TYR A 371 37.20 21.73 -3.59
C TYR A 371 37.38 20.87 -2.32
N PHE A 372 36.37 20.06 -1.97
CA PHE A 372 36.43 19.13 -0.83
C PHE A 372 37.65 18.19 -0.91
N LEU A 373 37.85 17.57 -2.08
CA LEU A 373 38.90 16.58 -2.30
C LEU A 373 40.30 17.23 -2.33
N THR A 374 40.45 18.38 -3.01
CA THR A 374 41.76 19.00 -3.22
C THR A 374 42.26 19.76 -1.97
N GLN A 375 41.36 20.34 -1.17
CA GLN A 375 41.70 20.96 0.10
C GLN A 375 41.81 19.98 1.26
N ASN A 376 41.60 18.70 1.01
CA ASN A 376 41.65 17.61 1.99
C ASN A 376 40.79 17.90 3.25
N ILE A 377 39.57 18.40 3.00
CA ILE A 377 38.64 18.87 4.07
C ILE A 377 38.21 17.71 4.97
N GLY A 378 38.11 16.50 4.42
CA GLY A 378 37.68 15.34 5.17
C GLY A 378 37.81 14.04 4.39
N ILE A 379 36.93 13.10 4.70
CA ILE A 379 36.80 11.79 4.07
C ILE A 379 35.60 11.82 3.14
N TYR A 380 35.79 11.43 1.88
CA TYR A 380 34.72 11.17 0.93
C TYR A 380 34.34 9.70 1.01
N ASP A 381 33.11 9.40 1.47
CA ASP A 381 32.69 8.04 1.76
C ASP A 381 31.85 7.47 0.61
N GLU A 382 32.41 6.47 -0.06
CA GLU A 382 31.77 5.64 -1.09
C GLU A 382 31.65 4.16 -0.67
N THR A 383 31.79 3.86 0.62
CA THR A 383 31.67 2.50 1.14
C THR A 383 30.24 1.98 0.94
N PRO A 384 30.04 0.68 0.75
CA PRO A 384 28.72 0.13 0.48
C PRO A 384 27.75 0.24 1.68
N ASP A 385 28.25 0.21 2.92
CA ASP A 385 27.46 0.14 4.13
C ASP A 385 27.45 1.45 4.95
N ILE A 386 26.28 2.10 5.00
CA ILE A 386 26.08 3.32 5.77
C ILE A 386 26.12 3.09 7.30
N THR A 387 25.82 1.88 7.75
CA THR A 387 25.78 1.56 9.19
C THR A 387 27.17 1.57 9.82
N ASP A 388 28.19 1.19 9.05
CA ASP A 388 29.59 1.31 9.47
C ASP A 388 29.97 2.80 9.64
N THR A 389 29.58 3.64 8.70
CA THR A 389 29.79 5.10 8.78
C THR A 389 29.12 5.70 10.02
N ILE A 390 27.89 5.31 10.33
CA ILE A 390 27.15 5.73 11.52
C ILE A 390 27.88 5.29 12.79
N ALA A 391 28.34 4.03 12.84
CA ALA A 391 29.04 3.49 14.00
C ALA A 391 30.38 4.23 14.25
N LEU A 392 31.10 4.56 13.20
CA LEU A 392 32.42 5.23 13.26
C LEU A 392 32.34 6.75 13.51
N SER A 393 31.14 7.35 13.41
CA SER A 393 30.97 8.80 13.57
C SER A 393 30.53 9.18 14.98
N ASP A 394 30.90 10.38 15.44
CA ASP A 394 30.56 10.91 16.78
C ASP A 394 29.33 11.82 16.74
N ALA A 395 29.03 12.45 15.61
CA ALA A 395 27.90 13.35 15.44
C ALA A 395 27.40 13.34 13.97
N TYR A 396 26.18 13.81 13.76
CA TYR A 396 25.53 13.89 12.45
C TYR A 396 25.32 15.33 12.03
N ILE A 397 25.49 15.58 10.74
CA ILE A 397 25.11 16.82 10.06
C ILE A 397 24.29 16.47 8.81
N GLY A 398 23.13 17.06 8.62
CA GLY A 398 22.32 16.80 7.44
C GLY A 398 20.90 17.31 7.52
N ASP A 399 20.04 16.81 6.62
CA ASP A 399 18.62 17.17 6.56
C ASP A 399 17.80 16.40 7.62
N ALA A 400 16.70 16.97 8.10
CA ALA A 400 15.90 16.41 9.18
C ALA A 400 15.12 15.13 8.79
N ALA A 401 14.48 15.14 7.63
CA ALA A 401 13.51 14.12 7.23
C ALA A 401 14.12 13.07 6.28
N THR A 402 15.27 12.50 6.64
CA THR A 402 15.90 11.43 5.86
C THR A 402 15.91 10.12 6.62
N SER A 403 15.99 9.00 5.88
CA SER A 403 16.19 7.68 6.50
C SER A 403 17.47 7.63 7.32
N VAL A 404 18.50 8.38 6.91
CA VAL A 404 19.79 8.46 7.60
C VAL A 404 19.67 9.15 8.92
N THR A 405 18.87 10.22 9.03
CA THR A 405 18.61 10.92 10.29
C THR A 405 17.97 10.00 11.32
N SER A 406 17.04 9.14 10.90
CA SER A 406 16.44 8.16 11.80
C SER A 406 17.45 7.08 12.23
N LEU A 407 18.24 6.54 11.30
CA LEU A 407 19.28 5.55 11.62
C LEU A 407 20.33 6.14 12.57
N PHE A 408 20.76 7.38 12.33
CA PHE A 408 21.73 8.05 13.19
C PHE A 408 21.15 8.40 14.57
N GLY A 409 19.88 8.81 14.60
CA GLY A 409 19.17 9.09 15.85
C GLY A 409 19.17 7.94 16.83
N LEU A 410 19.07 6.71 16.32
CA LEU A 410 19.14 5.49 17.09
C LEU A 410 20.52 5.30 17.76
N ALA A 411 21.60 5.79 17.17
CA ALA A 411 22.94 5.71 17.74
C ALA A 411 23.05 6.47 19.07
N GLY A 412 22.11 7.35 19.39
CA GLY A 412 22.13 8.17 20.62
C GLY A 412 23.31 9.10 20.65
N LYS A 413 23.66 9.70 19.51
CA LYS A 413 24.75 10.64 19.29
C LYS A 413 24.20 12.01 18.86
N PRO A 414 24.92 13.12 19.05
CA PRO A 414 24.42 14.45 18.69
C PRO A 414 24.08 14.61 17.22
N LEU A 415 23.04 15.41 16.93
CA LEU A 415 22.56 15.73 15.60
C LEU A 415 22.65 17.24 15.37
N PHE A 416 23.09 17.65 14.18
CA PHE A 416 22.98 19.03 13.71
C PHE A 416 22.19 19.05 12.39
N ILE A 417 20.99 19.60 12.44
CA ILE A 417 20.09 19.66 11.28
C ILE A 417 20.26 20.99 10.56
N LEU A 418 20.65 20.93 9.30
CA LEU A 418 20.82 22.10 8.44
C LEU A 418 19.51 22.56 7.79
N ASN A 419 18.52 21.71 7.74
CA ASN A 419 17.23 22.01 7.15
C ASN A 419 16.23 22.34 8.25
N ASN A 420 15.87 23.62 8.36
CA ASN A 420 14.93 24.13 9.36
C ASN A 420 13.52 24.33 8.78
N GLU A 421 13.21 23.78 7.59
CA GLU A 421 11.89 23.93 6.96
C GLU A 421 10.76 23.38 7.84
N ILE A 422 11.09 22.42 8.70
CA ILE A 422 10.15 21.83 9.66
C ILE A 422 9.69 22.83 10.75
N TYR A 423 10.51 23.85 11.08
CA TYR A 423 10.10 24.86 12.05
C TYR A 423 9.22 25.95 11.49
N ASN A 424 9.27 26.14 10.18
CA ASN A 424 8.37 27.03 9.53
C ASN A 424 7.07 26.23 9.30
N ALA A 425 5.96 26.71 9.83
CA ALA A 425 4.69 26.17 9.42
C ALA A 425 4.66 26.15 7.89
N PRO A 426 4.30 25.04 7.24
CA PRO A 426 4.21 24.97 5.80
C PRO A 426 3.39 26.14 5.28
N GLU A 427 3.72 26.64 4.10
CA GLU A 427 2.86 27.60 3.44
C GLU A 427 1.52 26.94 3.12
N GLU A 428 0.47 27.73 2.95
CA GLU A 428 -0.89 27.25 2.77
C GLU A 428 -1.05 26.21 1.64
N GLU A 429 -0.22 26.33 0.61
CA GLU A 429 -0.18 25.36 -0.50
C GLU A 429 0.33 23.96 -0.09
N ASP A 430 1.22 23.88 0.88
CA ASP A 430 1.76 22.62 1.39
C ASP A 430 0.73 21.88 2.25
N TYR A 431 -0.17 22.58 2.92
CA TYR A 431 -1.28 21.96 3.66
C TYR A 431 -2.20 21.17 2.75
N ARG A 432 -2.50 21.68 1.55
CA ARG A 432 -3.42 21.04 0.61
C ARG A 432 -2.93 19.66 0.17
N GLY A 433 -1.63 19.51 -0.08
CA GLY A 433 -1.04 18.25 -0.52
C GLY A 433 -0.96 17.18 0.56
N GLN A 434 -0.90 17.56 1.81
CA GLN A 434 -0.59 16.69 2.93
C GLN A 434 -1.79 16.38 3.84
N ILE A 435 -2.62 17.38 4.17
CA ILE A 435 -3.79 17.19 5.04
C ILE A 435 -5.08 17.01 4.24
N ILE A 436 -5.25 17.84 3.20
CA ILE A 436 -6.52 17.98 2.51
C ILE A 436 -6.53 17.04 1.31
N ARG A 437 -7.49 16.12 1.29
CA ARG A 437 -7.74 15.26 0.13
C ARG A 437 -8.94 15.77 -0.64
N GLY A 438 -8.72 16.07 -1.93
CA GLY A 438 -9.79 16.52 -2.80
C GLY A 438 -10.14 18.00 -2.60
N PHE A 439 -11.39 18.32 -2.76
CA PHE A 439 -11.96 19.66 -2.67
C PHE A 439 -13.07 19.70 -1.60
N PRO A 440 -13.55 20.93 -1.24
CA PRO A 440 -14.59 21.08 -0.23
C PRO A 440 -15.80 20.21 -0.50
N GLN A 441 -16.29 19.55 0.56
CA GLN A 441 -17.59 18.87 0.56
C GLN A 441 -18.66 19.92 0.82
N PHE A 442 -19.48 20.21 -0.19
CA PHE A 442 -20.55 21.17 -0.04
C PHE A 442 -21.75 20.51 0.62
N ASP A 443 -22.28 21.19 1.64
CA ASP A 443 -23.60 20.94 2.14
C ASP A 443 -24.63 21.27 1.05
N LEU A 444 -25.53 20.37 0.74
CA LEU A 444 -26.54 20.57 -0.31
C LEU A 444 -27.54 21.70 0.04
N GLU A 445 -27.69 22.07 1.29
CA GLU A 445 -28.43 23.26 1.71
C GLU A 445 -27.63 24.56 1.47
N GLY A 446 -26.35 24.44 1.03
CA GLY A 446 -25.50 25.55 0.61
C GLY A 446 -25.04 26.51 1.71
N LYS A 447 -25.28 26.16 2.95
CA LYS A 447 -24.97 27.01 4.10
C LYS A 447 -23.56 26.79 4.64
N GLU A 448 -23.00 25.59 4.44
CA GLU A 448 -21.71 25.23 4.97
C GLU A 448 -20.93 24.39 3.96
N THR A 449 -19.64 24.43 4.09
CA THR A 449 -18.72 23.55 3.38
C THR A 449 -17.82 22.85 4.39
N PHE A 450 -17.35 21.64 4.05
CA PHE A 450 -16.57 20.81 4.94
C PHE A 450 -15.30 20.33 4.26
N TYR A 451 -14.22 20.24 5.03
CA TYR A 451 -13.04 19.46 4.67
C TYR A 451 -12.79 18.36 5.68
N LEU A 452 -12.56 17.16 5.19
CA LEU A 452 -12.10 16.03 5.98
C LEU A 452 -10.62 15.82 5.73
N THR A 453 -9.80 15.91 6.77
CA THR A 453 -8.36 15.72 6.68
C THR A 453 -7.98 14.23 6.62
N GLN A 454 -6.72 13.95 6.29
CA GLN A 454 -6.18 12.59 6.35
C GLN A 454 -6.20 11.99 7.77
N GLY A 455 -6.15 12.82 8.80
CA GLY A 455 -6.26 12.43 10.20
C GLY A 455 -7.70 12.25 10.69
N ASN A 456 -8.71 12.28 9.80
CA ASN A 456 -10.14 12.27 10.12
C ASN A 456 -10.60 13.42 11.00
N LYS A 457 -9.95 14.56 10.92
CA LYS A 457 -10.44 15.79 11.52
C LYS A 457 -11.37 16.48 10.53
N LEU A 458 -12.54 16.87 10.99
CA LEU A 458 -13.51 17.58 10.19
C LEU A 458 -13.42 19.09 10.48
N TYR A 459 -13.23 19.85 9.41
CA TYR A 459 -13.21 21.31 9.42
C TYR A 459 -14.42 21.85 8.69
N ARG A 460 -14.94 22.98 9.11
CA ARG A 460 -16.17 23.59 8.63
C ARG A 460 -15.97 25.06 8.25
N SER A 461 -16.59 25.51 7.16
CA SER A 461 -16.67 26.91 6.74
C SER A 461 -18.10 27.29 6.41
N GLU A 462 -18.48 28.53 6.62
CA GLU A 462 -19.80 29.04 6.25
C GLU A 462 -19.86 29.43 4.77
N GLY A 463 -20.92 29.04 4.10
CA GLY A 463 -21.23 29.43 2.72
C GLY A 463 -20.08 29.16 1.74
N ARG A 464 -19.64 30.22 1.05
CA ARG A 464 -18.56 30.20 0.03
C ARG A 464 -17.28 30.90 0.50
N GLU A 465 -17.12 31.13 1.79
CA GLU A 465 -15.95 31.85 2.32
C GLU A 465 -14.69 30.98 2.29
N HIS A 466 -14.87 29.65 2.38
CA HIS A 466 -13.79 28.64 2.36
C HIS A 466 -12.69 28.90 3.39
N GLN A 467 -13.03 29.62 4.45
CA GLN A 467 -12.20 29.74 5.64
C GLN A 467 -12.61 28.67 6.65
N TYR A 468 -11.77 27.66 6.83
CA TYR A 468 -12.10 26.46 7.56
C TYR A 468 -11.61 26.52 9.01
N HIS A 469 -12.54 26.23 9.91
CA HIS A 469 -12.31 26.11 11.35
C HIS A 469 -12.53 24.65 11.79
N TYR A 470 -11.78 24.23 12.77
CA TYR A 470 -11.91 22.90 13.34
C TYR A 470 -13.31 22.68 13.88
N PHE A 471 -13.90 21.53 13.57
CA PHE A 471 -15.23 21.17 14.00
C PHE A 471 -15.22 19.96 14.94
N CYS A 472 -14.69 18.80 14.53
CA CYS A 472 -14.60 17.63 15.38
C CYS A 472 -13.60 16.58 14.87
N ASP A 473 -13.28 15.64 15.76
CA ASP A 473 -12.44 14.48 15.47
C ASP A 473 -13.29 13.25 15.17
N LEU A 474 -13.11 12.66 13.98
CA LEU A 474 -13.79 11.43 13.57
C LEU A 474 -12.89 10.20 13.68
N SER A 475 -11.63 10.33 14.13
CA SER A 475 -10.63 9.24 14.11
C SER A 475 -11.01 8.05 14.99
N GLU A 476 -11.78 8.24 16.07
CA GLU A 476 -12.25 7.16 16.92
C GLU A 476 -13.34 6.26 16.29
N TYR A 477 -13.99 6.74 15.21
CA TYR A 477 -15.10 6.05 14.55
C TYR A 477 -14.68 5.24 13.32
N ALA A 478 -13.51 5.50 12.77
CA ALA A 478 -13.01 4.85 11.56
C ALA A 478 -11.59 4.35 11.73
N TYR A 479 -11.40 3.08 11.47
CA TYR A 479 -10.06 2.52 11.27
C TYR A 479 -9.60 2.87 9.86
N GLY A 480 -8.42 3.45 9.74
CA GLY A 480 -7.78 3.71 8.45
C GLY A 480 -8.43 4.80 7.60
N ASN A 481 -9.20 5.68 8.22
CA ASN A 481 -9.53 7.00 7.71
C ASN A 481 -10.48 7.12 6.53
N TYR A 482 -11.73 6.63 6.54
CA TYR A 482 -12.57 7.13 5.47
C TYR A 482 -14.06 7.25 5.79
N TYR A 483 -14.44 8.50 6.04
CA TYR A 483 -15.74 9.01 5.68
C TYR A 483 -15.62 9.80 4.38
N GLY A 484 -16.58 9.69 3.47
CA GLY A 484 -16.46 10.24 2.12
C GLY A 484 -17.32 11.46 1.83
N ALA A 485 -18.57 11.45 2.22
CA ALA A 485 -19.51 12.48 1.87
C ALA A 485 -20.28 12.95 3.10
N ILE A 486 -20.72 14.20 3.08
CA ILE A 486 -21.61 14.77 4.09
C ILE A 486 -22.94 15.07 3.41
N ALA A 487 -24.02 14.53 3.97
CA ALA A 487 -25.38 14.72 3.50
C ALA A 487 -26.18 15.55 4.51
N SER A 488 -26.87 16.57 4.05
CA SER A 488 -27.82 17.32 4.88
C SER A 488 -29.25 16.89 4.61
N ILE A 489 -29.95 16.43 5.64
CA ILE A 489 -31.35 16.00 5.56
C ILE A 489 -32.13 16.62 6.70
N ASN A 490 -33.10 17.44 6.37
CA ASN A 490 -33.96 18.13 7.36
C ASN A 490 -33.17 18.91 8.44
N GLY A 491 -32.08 19.57 8.02
CA GLY A 491 -31.22 20.37 8.91
C GLY A 491 -30.24 19.55 9.76
N LYS A 492 -30.23 18.21 9.66
CA LYS A 492 -29.24 17.33 10.29
C LYS A 492 -28.21 16.88 9.27
N LYS A 493 -26.97 16.76 9.71
CA LYS A 493 -25.83 16.35 8.88
C LYS A 493 -25.44 14.91 9.16
N TYR A 494 -25.23 14.16 8.10
CA TYR A 494 -24.87 12.74 8.11
C TYR A 494 -23.53 12.56 7.43
N VAL A 495 -22.55 12.06 8.15
CA VAL A 495 -21.25 11.73 7.59
C VAL A 495 -21.30 10.28 7.12
N CYS A 496 -21.10 10.10 5.82
CA CYS A 496 -21.27 8.81 5.14
C CYS A 496 -19.96 8.03 5.13
N PRO A 497 -20.00 6.74 5.50
CA PRO A 497 -18.80 5.92 5.52
C PRO A 497 -18.32 5.54 4.11
N ILE A 498 -17.01 5.42 3.94
CA ILE A 498 -16.38 4.68 2.84
C ILE A 498 -15.71 3.44 3.39
N CYS A 499 -14.72 3.58 4.27
CA CYS A 499 -14.10 2.46 4.97
C CYS A 499 -14.70 2.21 6.35
N ALA A 500 -15.32 3.21 6.97
CA ALA A 500 -16.15 3.03 8.17
C ALA A 500 -17.45 2.29 7.83
N GLN A 501 -18.11 1.75 8.86
CA GLN A 501 -19.33 0.95 8.69
C GLN A 501 -20.52 1.50 9.45
N ASP A 502 -20.40 2.75 9.86
CA ASP A 502 -21.41 3.48 10.60
C ASP A 502 -21.66 4.83 9.94
N ILE A 503 -22.91 5.26 9.90
CA ILE A 503 -23.24 6.64 9.53
C ILE A 503 -23.15 7.48 10.79
N LEU A 504 -22.41 8.58 10.78
CA LEU A 504 -22.35 9.51 11.89
C LEU A 504 -23.36 10.64 11.70
N VAL A 505 -24.06 11.00 12.74
CA VAL A 505 -24.95 12.15 12.76
C VAL A 505 -24.26 13.26 13.53
N LEU A 506 -24.09 14.43 12.90
CA LEU A 506 -23.43 15.58 13.52
C LEU A 506 -24.45 16.43 14.27
N GLY A 507 -24.08 16.82 15.49
CA GLY A 507 -24.73 17.83 16.31
C GLY A 507 -24.03 19.19 16.22
N GLU A 508 -24.28 20.08 17.18
CA GLU A 508 -23.66 21.42 17.23
C GLU A 508 -22.14 21.35 17.55
N ASP A 509 -21.77 20.43 18.43
CA ASP A 509 -20.40 20.32 18.98
C ASP A 509 -19.61 19.07 18.50
N GLY A 510 -20.08 18.36 17.47
CA GLY A 510 -19.43 17.16 16.96
C GLY A 510 -20.41 16.00 16.70
N VAL A 511 -19.98 14.76 16.88
CA VAL A 511 -20.81 13.58 16.63
C VAL A 511 -21.86 13.40 17.73
N GLU A 512 -23.15 13.58 17.37
CA GLU A 512 -24.29 13.39 18.27
C GLU A 512 -24.64 11.92 18.46
N ARG A 513 -24.62 11.16 17.35
CA ARG A 513 -24.91 9.73 17.39
C ARG A 513 -24.34 8.99 16.19
N LYS A 514 -24.28 7.67 16.33
CA LYS A 514 -23.80 6.72 15.35
C LYS A 514 -24.92 5.76 14.96
N ILE A 515 -25.13 5.56 13.68
CA ILE A 515 -26.10 4.63 13.11
C ILE A 515 -25.33 3.40 12.65
N VAL A 516 -25.45 2.30 13.40
CA VAL A 516 -24.69 1.08 13.20
C VAL A 516 -25.32 0.22 12.10
N LEU A 517 -24.54 -0.19 11.11
CA LEU A 517 -24.95 -1.11 10.06
C LEU A 517 -24.86 -2.57 10.56
N ARG A 518 -25.76 -3.44 10.05
CA ARG A 518 -25.93 -4.80 10.59
C ARG A 518 -24.79 -5.76 10.30
N GLN A 519 -23.97 -5.48 9.31
CA GLN A 519 -22.91 -6.40 8.86
C GLN A 519 -21.57 -5.70 8.87
N GLU A 520 -20.61 -6.31 9.55
CA GLU A 520 -19.21 -5.90 9.45
C GLU A 520 -18.58 -6.49 8.19
N VAL A 521 -17.72 -5.72 7.56
CA VAL A 521 -16.91 -6.10 6.39
C VAL A 521 -15.46 -5.93 6.80
N GLU A 522 -14.68 -7.00 6.72
CA GLU A 522 -13.26 -6.99 7.12
C GLU A 522 -12.39 -6.22 6.13
N GLN A 523 -12.81 -6.17 4.85
CA GLN A 523 -12.10 -5.44 3.81
C GLN A 523 -12.33 -3.93 3.98
N ALA A 524 -11.27 -3.16 3.79
CA ALA A 524 -11.36 -1.72 3.69
C ALA A 524 -12.19 -1.31 2.45
N GLY A 525 -12.83 -0.14 2.52
CA GLY A 525 -13.67 0.32 1.40
C GLY A 525 -15.03 -0.38 1.34
N ALA A 526 -15.75 -0.45 2.46
CA ALA A 526 -17.10 -1.02 2.50
C ALA A 526 -18.05 -0.39 1.47
N PHE A 527 -17.94 0.93 1.26
CA PHE A 527 -18.78 1.67 0.33
C PHE A 527 -17.94 2.46 -0.67
N TYR A 528 -18.47 2.60 -1.88
CA TYR A 528 -17.89 3.40 -2.96
C TYR A 528 -18.20 4.89 -2.78
N THR A 529 -19.46 5.24 -2.51
CA THR A 529 -19.95 6.60 -2.33
C THR A 529 -21.32 6.60 -1.64
N ALA A 530 -21.85 7.79 -1.44
CA ALA A 530 -23.22 8.00 -0.98
C ALA A 530 -24.01 8.88 -1.95
N ALA A 531 -25.33 8.69 -1.99
CA ALA A 531 -26.26 9.54 -2.71
C ALA A 531 -27.46 9.86 -1.82
N MET A 532 -28.06 11.01 -1.99
CA MET A 532 -29.25 11.36 -1.21
C MET A 532 -30.33 12.01 -2.05
N ALA A 533 -31.55 11.86 -1.61
CA ALA A 533 -32.73 12.59 -2.09
C ALA A 533 -33.76 12.66 -1.00
N GLU A 534 -34.31 13.86 -0.74
CA GLU A 534 -35.32 14.12 0.29
C GLU A 534 -34.85 13.61 1.68
N GLU A 535 -35.65 12.71 2.30
CA GLU A 535 -35.31 12.08 3.60
C GLU A 535 -34.45 10.81 3.49
N PHE A 536 -34.03 10.40 2.29
CA PHE A 536 -33.33 9.14 2.04
C PHE A 536 -31.85 9.34 1.77
N LEU A 537 -31.01 8.59 2.49
CA LEU A 537 -29.59 8.44 2.25
C LEU A 537 -29.30 7.04 1.72
N PHE A 538 -28.59 6.95 0.61
CA PHE A 538 -28.16 5.69 0.01
C PHE A 538 -26.65 5.55 0.12
N LEU A 539 -26.17 4.41 0.68
CA LEU A 539 -24.78 4.02 0.65
C LEU A 539 -24.58 3.00 -0.48
N ILE A 540 -23.71 3.31 -1.40
CA ILE A 540 -23.45 2.50 -2.60
C ILE A 540 -22.29 1.55 -2.29
N PRO A 541 -22.49 0.22 -2.43
CA PRO A 541 -21.52 -0.76 -1.97
C PRO A 541 -20.25 -0.80 -2.81
N ASN A 542 -19.15 -1.11 -2.13
CA ASN A 542 -17.95 -1.66 -2.71
C ASN A 542 -17.78 -3.11 -2.20
N TRP A 543 -17.27 -3.28 -0.97
CA TRP A 543 -17.23 -4.61 -0.33
C TRP A 543 -18.50 -4.95 0.46
N TYR A 544 -19.28 -3.94 0.85
CA TYR A 544 -20.52 -4.18 1.60
C TYR A 544 -21.53 -4.98 0.75
N PRO A 545 -22.14 -6.05 1.29
CA PRO A 545 -22.96 -6.97 0.49
C PRO A 545 -24.41 -6.50 0.27
N ALA A 546 -24.63 -5.18 0.26
CA ALA A 546 -25.94 -4.58 -0.01
C ALA A 546 -25.79 -3.12 -0.40
N ILE A 547 -26.73 -2.58 -1.19
CA ILE A 547 -27.01 -1.15 -1.22
C ILE A 547 -27.81 -0.84 0.05
N VAL A 548 -27.36 0.14 0.83
CA VAL A 548 -28.02 0.52 2.09
C VAL A 548 -28.84 1.78 1.86
N ARG A 549 -30.12 1.78 2.24
CA ARG A 549 -30.95 2.97 2.29
C ARG A 549 -31.28 3.28 3.74
N TYR A 550 -30.96 4.47 4.19
CA TYR A 550 -31.39 5.01 5.46
C TYR A 550 -32.51 6.05 5.26
N ASP A 551 -33.62 5.88 5.95
CA ASP A 551 -34.73 6.80 6.00
C ASP A 551 -34.59 7.67 7.27
N ALA A 552 -34.15 8.93 7.08
CA ALA A 552 -33.83 9.82 8.20
C ALA A 552 -35.08 10.27 8.97
N LYS A 553 -36.26 10.18 8.37
CA LYS A 553 -37.53 10.54 9.02
C LYS A 553 -38.07 9.43 9.90
N LYS A 554 -37.88 8.17 9.49
CA LYS A 554 -38.38 7.00 10.23
C LYS A 554 -37.31 6.36 11.08
N ASP A 555 -36.05 6.75 10.91
CA ASP A 555 -34.86 6.10 11.52
C ASP A 555 -34.76 4.60 11.16
N GLU A 556 -34.96 4.29 9.87
CA GLU A 556 -35.06 2.93 9.36
C GLU A 556 -33.98 2.66 8.34
N ILE A 557 -33.32 1.50 8.44
CA ILE A 557 -32.33 1.02 7.46
C ILE A 557 -32.95 -0.12 6.64
N VAL A 558 -32.79 -0.03 5.32
CA VAL A 558 -33.18 -1.08 4.36
C VAL A 558 -31.96 -1.52 3.59
N TYR A 559 -31.78 -2.84 3.45
CA TYR A 559 -30.68 -3.45 2.73
C TYR A 559 -31.18 -4.11 1.43
N TYR A 560 -30.70 -3.62 0.29
CA TYR A 560 -31.01 -4.20 -1.03
C TYR A 560 -29.88 -5.10 -1.46
N ARG A 561 -30.19 -6.38 -1.67
CA ARG A 561 -29.19 -7.42 -2.01
C ARG A 561 -29.38 -7.97 -3.43
N ASP A 562 -30.46 -7.62 -4.09
CA ASP A 562 -30.78 -8.06 -5.44
C ASP A 562 -29.99 -7.23 -6.47
N HIS A 563 -29.70 -7.82 -7.61
CA HIS A 563 -29.04 -7.18 -8.77
C HIS A 563 -27.62 -6.65 -8.52
N LEU A 564 -26.96 -7.08 -7.45
CA LEU A 564 -25.57 -6.67 -7.19
C LEU A 564 -24.57 -7.24 -8.21
N ASP A 565 -24.99 -8.25 -9.00
CA ASP A 565 -24.22 -8.82 -10.11
C ASP A 565 -23.96 -7.81 -11.23
N VAL A 566 -24.73 -6.70 -11.31
CA VAL A 566 -24.47 -5.59 -12.24
C VAL A 566 -23.09 -4.96 -12.02
N PHE A 567 -22.54 -5.09 -10.81
CA PHE A 567 -21.31 -4.44 -10.38
C PHE A 567 -20.13 -5.41 -10.21
N ILE A 568 -20.28 -6.69 -10.56
CA ILE A 568 -19.22 -7.70 -10.45
C ILE A 568 -18.45 -7.79 -11.77
N GLY A 569 -17.14 -7.91 -11.73
CA GLY A 569 -16.30 -8.26 -12.87
C GLY A 569 -14.98 -7.53 -13.06
N MET A 570 -14.63 -6.54 -12.22
CA MET A 570 -13.38 -5.78 -12.37
C MET A 570 -12.44 -5.81 -11.16
N GLY A 571 -12.78 -6.50 -10.09
CA GLY A 571 -12.01 -6.54 -8.85
C GLY A 571 -11.75 -7.95 -8.33
N ALA A 572 -11.16 -8.02 -7.13
CA ALA A 572 -11.02 -9.27 -6.39
C ALA A 572 -12.39 -9.90 -6.08
N ASP A 573 -12.42 -11.19 -5.79
CA ASP A 573 -13.66 -11.90 -5.48
C ASP A 573 -14.47 -11.20 -4.39
N GLY A 574 -15.67 -10.74 -4.75
CA GLY A 574 -16.61 -10.06 -3.85
C GLY A 574 -16.58 -8.53 -3.92
N GLU A 575 -15.59 -7.91 -4.59
CA GLU A 575 -15.58 -6.46 -4.82
C GLU A 575 -16.63 -6.07 -5.86
N ARG A 576 -17.38 -5.01 -5.57
CA ARG A 576 -18.43 -4.46 -6.43
C ARG A 576 -18.04 -3.06 -6.87
N ARG A 577 -17.66 -2.92 -8.11
CA ARG A 577 -17.33 -1.62 -8.68
C ARG A 577 -18.55 -1.04 -9.39
N VAL A 578 -18.89 0.18 -9.04
CA VAL A 578 -19.98 0.94 -9.66
C VAL A 578 -19.36 1.92 -10.66
N GLY A 579 -19.82 1.90 -11.90
CA GLY A 579 -19.31 2.76 -12.97
C GLY A 579 -19.77 4.21 -12.86
N GLY A 580 -20.85 4.46 -12.16
CA GLY A 580 -21.36 5.80 -11.91
C GLY A 580 -22.65 5.77 -11.08
N VAL A 581 -22.87 6.85 -10.34
CA VAL A 581 -24.02 7.03 -9.45
C VAL A 581 -24.71 8.35 -9.78
N ARG A 582 -26.01 8.31 -10.01
CA ARG A 582 -26.82 9.52 -10.19
C ARG A 582 -28.16 9.41 -9.51
N MET A 583 -28.43 10.35 -8.65
CA MET A 583 -29.76 10.60 -8.14
C MET A 583 -30.44 11.63 -9.05
N GLN A 584 -31.60 11.30 -9.63
CA GLN A 584 -32.33 12.20 -10.49
C GLN A 584 -33.83 11.99 -10.31
N LYS A 585 -34.55 13.06 -9.94
CA LYS A 585 -35.93 13.00 -9.53
C LYS A 585 -36.13 11.92 -8.43
N ASP A 586 -37.10 11.06 -8.57
CA ASP A 586 -37.37 10.00 -7.59
C ASP A 586 -36.60 8.68 -7.85
N LYS A 587 -35.51 8.72 -8.60
CA LYS A 587 -34.78 7.52 -8.98
C LYS A 587 -33.27 7.63 -8.75
N LEU A 588 -32.73 6.53 -8.26
CA LEU A 588 -31.29 6.30 -8.17
C LEU A 588 -30.85 5.42 -9.34
N TYR A 589 -29.88 5.88 -10.10
CA TYR A 589 -29.27 5.19 -11.23
C TYR A 589 -27.86 4.76 -10.87
N LEU A 590 -27.57 3.48 -11.04
CA LEU A 590 -26.26 2.87 -10.77
C LEU A 590 -25.77 2.15 -12.01
N ALA A 591 -24.71 2.64 -12.63
CA ALA A 591 -24.21 2.12 -13.89
C ALA A 591 -23.20 0.99 -13.68
N SER A 592 -23.22 -0.01 -14.56
CA SER A 592 -22.24 -1.08 -14.61
C SER A 592 -20.92 -0.57 -15.19
N PRO A 593 -19.76 -0.91 -14.59
CA PRO A 593 -18.45 -0.53 -15.13
C PRO A 593 -17.98 -1.49 -16.23
N VAL A 594 -18.64 -2.61 -16.44
CA VAL A 594 -18.18 -3.69 -17.35
C VAL A 594 -19.07 -3.92 -18.56
N ASP A 595 -20.30 -3.43 -18.53
CA ASP A 595 -21.28 -3.58 -19.61
C ASP A 595 -22.28 -2.41 -19.65
N ASN A 596 -23.24 -2.48 -20.55
CA ASN A 596 -24.21 -1.41 -20.76
C ASN A 596 -25.47 -1.50 -19.87
N ARG A 597 -25.41 -2.22 -18.73
CA ARG A 597 -26.50 -2.29 -17.77
C ARG A 597 -26.50 -1.11 -16.80
N VAL A 598 -27.68 -0.72 -16.36
CA VAL A 598 -27.92 0.27 -15.31
C VAL A 598 -28.96 -0.29 -14.35
N LEU A 599 -28.66 -0.32 -13.07
CA LEU A 599 -29.65 -0.59 -12.03
C LEU A 599 -30.39 0.70 -11.71
N VAL A 600 -31.71 0.70 -11.88
CA VAL A 600 -32.61 1.82 -11.59
C VAL A 600 -33.43 1.45 -10.35
N MET A 601 -33.36 2.31 -9.33
CA MET A 601 -34.09 2.12 -8.08
C MET A 601 -35.04 3.29 -7.84
N ASP A 602 -36.30 3.00 -7.53
CA ASP A 602 -37.21 4.03 -7.06
C ASP A 602 -36.97 4.29 -5.56
N ILE A 603 -36.77 5.55 -5.20
CA ILE A 603 -36.36 5.91 -3.83
C ILE A 603 -37.45 5.65 -2.77
N ARG A 604 -38.73 5.61 -3.19
CA ARG A 604 -39.88 5.47 -2.27
C ARG A 604 -40.49 4.07 -2.30
N SER A 605 -40.79 3.55 -3.48
CA SER A 605 -41.47 2.24 -3.62
C SER A 605 -40.56 1.04 -3.34
N LYS A 606 -39.25 1.25 -3.35
CA LYS A 606 -38.21 0.19 -3.22
C LYS A 606 -38.13 -0.74 -4.44
N GLU A 607 -38.80 -0.42 -5.52
CA GLU A 607 -38.71 -1.18 -6.76
C GLU A 607 -37.34 -1.03 -7.41
N GLN A 608 -36.85 -2.12 -7.97
CA GLN A 608 -35.56 -2.21 -8.66
C GLN A 608 -35.75 -2.78 -10.06
N GLN A 609 -35.08 -2.21 -11.01
CA GLN A 609 -35.08 -2.68 -12.39
C GLN A 609 -33.69 -2.58 -13.00
N VAL A 610 -33.23 -3.62 -13.65
CA VAL A 610 -32.04 -3.59 -14.49
C VAL A 610 -32.43 -3.24 -15.92
N VAL A 611 -31.89 -2.12 -16.42
CA VAL A 611 -32.10 -1.66 -17.78
C VAL A 611 -30.80 -1.85 -18.57
N THR A 612 -30.90 -2.35 -19.79
CA THR A 612 -29.77 -2.44 -20.72
C THR A 612 -29.90 -1.30 -21.74
N ILE A 613 -28.93 -0.40 -21.77
CA ILE A 613 -28.91 0.72 -22.72
C ILE A 613 -28.50 0.19 -24.09
N SER A 614 -29.31 0.48 -25.11
CA SER A 614 -28.95 0.17 -26.51
C SER A 614 -27.82 1.09 -26.97
N GLY A 615 -26.97 0.62 -27.88
CA GLY A 615 -25.89 1.43 -28.45
C GLY A 615 -24.62 0.62 -28.76
N THR A 616 -23.59 1.33 -29.18
CA THR A 616 -22.30 0.75 -29.59
C THR A 616 -21.35 0.52 -28.43
N ASN A 617 -21.54 1.22 -27.30
CA ASN A 617 -20.73 1.02 -26.11
C ASN A 617 -21.01 -0.38 -25.50
N LYS A 618 -19.94 -1.16 -25.32
CA LYS A 618 -19.96 -2.50 -24.71
C LYS A 618 -19.08 -2.62 -23.47
N GLY A 619 -18.23 -1.62 -23.23
CA GLY A 619 -17.19 -1.65 -22.19
C GLY A 619 -17.61 -1.06 -20.84
N GLY A 620 -18.91 -0.83 -20.61
CA GLY A 620 -19.41 -0.25 -19.37
C GLY A 620 -19.22 1.27 -19.23
N TRP A 621 -19.50 1.76 -18.04
CA TRP A 621 -19.56 3.20 -17.77
C TRP A 621 -18.60 3.59 -16.64
N MET A 622 -17.97 4.76 -16.77
CA MET A 622 -17.14 5.38 -15.74
C MET A 622 -17.93 6.44 -14.95
N GLY A 623 -18.94 7.02 -15.54
CA GLY A 623 -19.75 8.06 -14.93
C GLY A 623 -21.15 8.16 -15.49
N ILE A 624 -22.06 8.67 -14.67
CA ILE A 624 -23.43 9.02 -15.06
C ILE A 624 -23.77 10.37 -14.46
N THR A 625 -24.23 11.28 -15.30
CA THR A 625 -24.56 12.65 -14.88
C THR A 625 -25.79 13.16 -15.66
N GLY A 626 -26.31 14.31 -15.28
CA GLY A 626 -27.48 14.93 -15.92
C GLY A 626 -27.93 16.17 -15.17
N LEU A 627 -28.75 16.98 -15.80
CA LEU A 627 -29.37 18.12 -15.12
C LEU A 627 -30.58 17.64 -14.29
N PRO A 628 -30.76 18.13 -13.08
CA PRO A 628 -31.79 17.64 -12.16
C PRO A 628 -33.22 17.69 -12.70
N ASN A 629 -33.55 18.71 -13.51
CA ASN A 629 -34.88 18.96 -14.06
C ASN A 629 -35.12 18.29 -15.41
N GLU A 630 -34.13 17.67 -16.00
CA GLU A 630 -34.22 16.97 -17.27
C GLU A 630 -34.45 15.47 -17.07
N ASP A 631 -34.99 14.79 -18.11
CA ASP A 631 -35.11 13.33 -18.09
C ASP A 631 -33.86 12.66 -18.70
N GLU A 632 -32.96 13.42 -19.27
CA GLU A 632 -31.78 12.90 -19.94
C GLU A 632 -30.63 12.68 -19.00
N LEU A 633 -29.96 11.53 -19.17
CA LEU A 633 -28.74 11.13 -18.49
C LEU A 633 -27.59 11.02 -19.49
N TRP A 634 -26.43 11.48 -19.08
CA TRP A 634 -25.19 11.41 -19.83
C TRP A 634 -24.29 10.36 -19.22
N MET A 635 -23.97 9.37 -20.04
CA MET A 635 -23.18 8.20 -19.68
C MET A 635 -21.77 8.35 -20.23
N LEU A 636 -20.78 8.42 -19.35
CA LEU A 636 -19.37 8.48 -19.71
C LEU A 636 -18.79 7.06 -19.81
N PRO A 637 -18.14 6.68 -20.93
CA PRO A 637 -17.65 5.31 -21.11
C PRO A 637 -16.51 4.97 -20.16
N PHE A 638 -16.46 3.72 -19.72
CA PHE A 638 -15.28 3.17 -19.04
C PHE A 638 -14.17 2.86 -20.05
N GLU A 639 -14.55 2.27 -21.19
CA GLU A 639 -13.65 1.94 -22.28
C GLU A 639 -14.21 2.47 -23.62
N GLY A 640 -13.35 2.98 -24.48
CA GLY A 640 -13.74 3.64 -25.74
C GLY A 640 -14.10 5.11 -25.55
N TYR A 641 -14.48 5.78 -26.62
CA TYR A 641 -14.70 7.24 -26.64
C TYR A 641 -16.15 7.65 -26.94
N VAL A 642 -17.09 6.70 -26.94
CA VAL A 642 -18.49 6.99 -27.24
C VAL A 642 -19.21 7.49 -25.99
N ILE A 643 -19.58 8.76 -25.99
CA ILE A 643 -20.43 9.35 -24.94
C ILE A 643 -21.89 9.10 -25.31
N THR A 644 -22.69 8.64 -24.34
CA THR A 644 -24.08 8.27 -24.59
C THR A 644 -25.03 9.17 -23.81
N ARG A 645 -25.96 9.81 -24.51
CA ARG A 645 -27.12 10.47 -23.89
C ARG A 645 -28.31 9.52 -23.95
N TRP A 646 -28.86 9.24 -22.80
CA TRP A 646 -29.97 8.30 -22.61
C TRP A 646 -31.13 8.95 -21.89
N ASN A 647 -32.33 8.82 -22.46
CA ASN A 647 -33.56 9.22 -21.78
C ASN A 647 -34.24 7.96 -21.19
N PRO A 648 -34.22 7.77 -19.87
CA PRO A 648 -34.80 6.59 -19.21
C PRO A 648 -36.33 6.50 -19.26
N VAL A 649 -37.04 7.61 -19.63
CA VAL A 649 -38.50 7.64 -19.74
C VAL A 649 -38.94 7.19 -21.14
N THR A 650 -38.29 7.67 -22.17
CA THR A 650 -38.63 7.35 -23.58
C THR A 650 -37.83 6.15 -24.10
N GLY A 651 -36.71 5.84 -23.48
CA GLY A 651 -35.74 4.83 -23.95
C GLY A 651 -34.84 5.32 -25.08
N GLU A 652 -34.95 6.59 -25.48
CA GLU A 652 -34.16 7.18 -26.55
C GLU A 652 -32.69 7.25 -26.19
N VAL A 653 -31.83 6.91 -27.16
CA VAL A 653 -30.37 6.91 -27.00
C VAL A 653 -29.75 7.71 -28.13
N THR A 654 -28.89 8.65 -27.82
CA THR A 654 -28.05 9.40 -28.77
C THR A 654 -26.58 9.15 -28.45
N GLU A 655 -25.77 8.83 -29.43
CA GLU A 655 -24.34 8.56 -29.27
C GLU A 655 -23.48 9.66 -29.92
N TYR A 656 -22.48 10.10 -29.19
CA TYR A 656 -21.51 11.11 -29.59
C TYR A 656 -20.15 10.43 -29.75
N SER A 657 -19.69 10.23 -30.97
CA SER A 657 -18.47 9.49 -31.30
C SER A 657 -17.43 10.30 -32.10
N ASN A 658 -17.81 11.49 -32.60
CA ASN A 658 -16.93 12.33 -33.42
C ASN A 658 -15.93 13.11 -32.55
N ILE A 659 -15.08 12.39 -31.84
CA ILE A 659 -14.06 12.96 -30.96
C ILE A 659 -13.02 13.73 -31.82
N PRO A 660 -12.54 14.89 -31.36
CA PRO A 660 -11.54 15.69 -32.07
C PRO A 660 -10.25 14.89 -32.33
N GLU A 661 -9.64 15.16 -33.50
CA GLU A 661 -8.36 14.56 -33.87
C GLU A 661 -7.28 14.88 -32.83
N GLY A 662 -6.47 13.89 -32.47
CA GLY A 662 -5.43 14.00 -31.46
C GLY A 662 -5.87 13.72 -30.03
N PHE A 663 -7.16 13.47 -29.76
CA PHE A 663 -7.60 12.95 -28.46
C PHE A 663 -7.09 11.54 -28.25
N GLY A 664 -6.54 11.26 -27.08
CA GLY A 664 -6.06 9.92 -26.68
C GLY A 664 -5.97 9.79 -25.19
N CYS A 665 -5.79 8.54 -24.74
CA CYS A 665 -5.57 8.19 -23.33
C CYS A 665 -4.30 7.37 -23.21
N ILE A 666 -3.64 7.48 -22.05
CA ILE A 666 -2.54 6.60 -21.66
C ILE A 666 -2.78 6.00 -20.28
N HIS A 667 -2.33 4.78 -20.10
CA HIS A 667 -2.40 4.14 -18.78
C HIS A 667 -1.42 4.82 -17.81
N PRO A 668 -1.88 5.32 -16.65
CA PRO A 668 -1.06 6.19 -15.79
C PRO A 668 0.17 5.50 -15.20
N ILE A 669 0.10 4.19 -14.95
CA ILE A 669 1.19 3.43 -14.37
C ILE A 669 2.14 2.91 -15.45
N HIS A 670 1.59 2.38 -16.52
CA HIS A 670 2.37 1.65 -17.54
C HIS A 670 2.74 2.50 -18.78
N GLY A 671 2.16 3.71 -18.92
CA GLY A 671 2.49 4.65 -20.00
C GLY A 671 2.12 4.23 -21.42
N TYR A 672 1.43 3.09 -21.61
CA TYR A 672 0.99 2.66 -22.94
C TYR A 672 -0.32 3.34 -23.34
N ALA A 673 -0.51 3.55 -24.65
CA ALA A 673 -1.77 4.05 -25.17
C ALA A 673 -2.92 3.07 -24.89
N CYS A 674 -4.02 3.59 -24.35
CA CYS A 674 -5.20 2.81 -24.02
C CYS A 674 -6.48 3.55 -24.44
N MET A 675 -7.63 2.96 -24.19
CA MET A 675 -8.94 3.59 -24.39
C MET A 675 -9.76 3.60 -23.09
N GLU A 676 -9.11 3.36 -21.96
CA GLU A 676 -9.76 3.29 -20.66
C GLU A 676 -9.88 4.67 -20.02
N ARG A 677 -10.96 4.89 -19.29
CA ARG A 677 -11.22 6.09 -18.48
C ARG A 677 -10.97 7.42 -19.23
N PRO A 678 -11.50 7.59 -20.42
CA PRO A 678 -11.25 8.82 -21.19
C PRO A 678 -11.73 10.08 -20.50
N PHE A 679 -12.85 9.98 -19.76
CA PHE A 679 -13.49 11.10 -19.09
C PHE A 679 -13.71 10.78 -17.62
N ASN A 680 -13.62 11.80 -16.76
CA ASN A 680 -13.79 11.65 -15.32
C ASN A 680 -14.97 12.47 -14.75
N GLY A 681 -15.45 13.48 -15.46
CA GLY A 681 -16.57 14.30 -15.02
C GLY A 681 -17.17 15.11 -16.14
N ALA A 682 -18.34 15.67 -15.88
CA ALA A 682 -19.03 16.56 -16.80
C ALA A 682 -19.68 17.73 -16.06
N ALA A 683 -19.79 18.87 -16.75
CA ALA A 683 -20.51 20.05 -16.31
C ALA A 683 -21.42 20.57 -17.44
N PHE A 684 -22.43 21.35 -17.10
CA PHE A 684 -23.46 21.81 -18.02
C PHE A 684 -23.55 23.33 -18.03
N ASP A 685 -23.66 23.90 -19.20
CA ASP A 685 -24.03 25.31 -19.40
C ASP A 685 -25.00 25.46 -20.59
N GLY A 686 -26.29 25.57 -20.28
CA GLY A 686 -27.33 25.64 -21.29
C GLY A 686 -27.30 24.42 -22.24
N ASP A 687 -27.07 24.70 -23.54
CA ASP A 687 -27.01 23.65 -24.56
C ASP A 687 -25.63 22.96 -24.68
N LYS A 688 -24.70 23.25 -23.79
CA LYS A 688 -23.34 22.68 -23.83
C LYS A 688 -23.07 21.77 -22.68
N VAL A 689 -22.31 20.69 -22.99
CA VAL A 689 -21.80 19.74 -21.99
C VAL A 689 -20.29 19.75 -22.08
N TYR A 690 -19.65 20.08 -21.00
CA TYR A 690 -18.20 20.09 -20.86
C TYR A 690 -17.71 18.83 -20.16
N LEU A 691 -16.72 18.17 -20.76
CA LEU A 691 -16.15 16.94 -20.24
C LEU A 691 -14.70 17.15 -19.78
N SER A 692 -14.39 16.71 -18.58
CA SER A 692 -13.01 16.65 -18.13
C SER A 692 -12.38 15.31 -18.47
N PRO A 693 -11.09 15.29 -18.88
CA PRO A 693 -10.36 14.05 -19.11
C PRO A 693 -10.13 13.29 -17.80
N GLY A 694 -10.20 11.96 -17.88
CA GLY A 694 -9.69 11.06 -16.86
C GLY A 694 -8.21 10.76 -17.12
N TRP A 695 -7.96 9.86 -18.04
CA TRP A 695 -6.60 9.55 -18.52
C TRP A 695 -6.30 10.19 -19.90
N GLY A 696 -7.15 11.09 -20.30
CA GLY A 696 -7.08 11.76 -21.58
C GLY A 696 -6.18 13.00 -21.60
N ASN A 697 -5.99 13.56 -22.78
CA ASN A 697 -5.14 14.73 -23.05
C ASN A 697 -5.89 16.00 -23.47
N MET A 698 -7.23 15.99 -23.48
CA MET A 698 -8.05 17.15 -23.84
C MET A 698 -9.32 17.23 -23.01
N TYR A 699 -9.73 18.44 -22.66
CA TYR A 699 -11.10 18.74 -22.24
C TYR A 699 -11.99 18.91 -23.49
N LEU A 700 -13.22 18.43 -23.42
CA LEU A 700 -14.14 18.47 -24.54
C LEU A 700 -15.39 19.30 -24.24
N CYS A 701 -15.98 19.88 -25.27
CA CYS A 701 -17.29 20.53 -25.23
C CYS A 701 -18.19 19.91 -26.31
N ILE A 702 -19.35 19.43 -25.88
CA ILE A 702 -20.41 18.92 -26.76
C ILE A 702 -21.52 19.99 -26.86
N ASP A 703 -21.84 20.42 -28.06
CA ASP A 703 -23.03 21.22 -28.30
C ASP A 703 -24.23 20.27 -28.51
N ARG A 704 -25.23 20.34 -27.64
CA ARG A 704 -26.40 19.44 -27.65
C ARG A 704 -27.30 19.59 -28.86
N LYS A 705 -27.26 20.76 -29.59
CA LYS A 705 -28.10 21.04 -30.74
C LYS A 705 -27.45 20.65 -32.07
N SER A 706 -26.19 20.97 -32.20
CA SER A 706 -25.44 20.61 -33.41
C SER A 706 -24.82 19.22 -33.35
N GLU A 707 -24.75 18.63 -32.14
CA GLU A 707 -24.07 17.36 -31.83
C GLU A 707 -22.56 17.39 -32.13
N GLU A 708 -21.99 18.58 -32.29
CA GLU A 708 -20.57 18.78 -32.54
C GLU A 708 -19.77 18.66 -31.25
N ILE A 709 -18.62 17.97 -31.32
CA ILE A 709 -17.66 17.86 -30.23
C ILE A 709 -16.40 18.64 -30.58
N THR A 710 -16.01 19.56 -29.72
CA THR A 710 -14.82 20.40 -29.89
C THR A 710 -13.93 20.33 -28.66
N GLU A 711 -12.65 20.63 -28.81
CA GLU A 711 -11.76 20.85 -27.67
C GLU A 711 -12.20 22.12 -26.91
N TRP A 712 -12.30 22.01 -25.59
CA TRP A 712 -12.44 23.17 -24.71
C TRP A 712 -11.15 23.35 -23.91
N LYS A 713 -10.62 24.54 -23.90
CA LYS A 713 -9.43 24.89 -23.07
C LYS A 713 -9.88 25.70 -21.89
N PRO A 714 -9.71 25.17 -20.68
CA PRO A 714 -9.94 25.97 -19.48
C PRO A 714 -9.15 27.27 -19.53
N PRO A 715 -9.73 28.40 -19.07
CA PRO A 715 -9.05 29.71 -19.08
C PRO A 715 -7.94 29.81 -17.99
N VAL A 716 -7.56 28.72 -17.37
CA VAL A 716 -6.43 28.55 -16.46
C VAL A 716 -5.55 27.42 -16.97
N GLU A 717 -4.26 27.51 -16.72
CA GLU A 717 -3.34 26.44 -17.05
C GLU A 717 -3.57 25.23 -16.10
N MET A 718 -4.03 24.14 -16.69
CA MET A 718 -4.24 22.90 -15.96
C MET A 718 -2.99 22.03 -16.08
N PRO A 719 -2.34 21.67 -14.93
CA PRO A 719 -1.14 20.84 -14.97
C PRO A 719 -1.39 19.48 -15.60
N THR A 720 -0.46 19.07 -16.43
CA THR A 720 -0.43 17.72 -17.03
C THR A 720 0.76 16.92 -16.48
N GLU A 721 0.75 15.61 -16.68
CA GLU A 721 1.91 14.79 -16.41
C GLU A 721 3.10 15.29 -17.27
N PRO A 722 4.26 15.65 -16.65
CA PRO A 722 5.34 16.37 -17.34
C PRO A 722 5.95 15.63 -18.54
N LYS A 723 5.82 14.31 -18.59
CA LYS A 723 6.46 13.49 -19.65
C LYS A 723 5.62 13.32 -20.91
N ASN A 724 4.31 13.49 -20.84
CA ASN A 724 3.42 13.05 -21.91
C ASN A 724 2.21 13.96 -22.20
N GLY A 725 1.95 14.99 -21.39
CA GLY A 725 0.86 15.96 -21.62
C GLY A 725 -0.55 15.45 -21.32
N TYR A 726 -0.71 14.37 -20.53
CA TYR A 726 -2.00 13.82 -20.13
C TYR A 726 -2.41 14.31 -18.73
N PHE A 727 -3.71 14.44 -18.47
CA PHE A 727 -4.21 15.04 -17.23
C PHE A 727 -4.29 14.07 -16.03
N MET A 728 -4.30 12.78 -16.23
CA MET A 728 -4.19 11.73 -15.20
C MET A 728 -5.10 11.93 -13.98
N ALA A 729 -6.37 12.25 -14.18
CA ALA A 729 -7.31 12.33 -13.08
C ALA A 729 -7.67 10.93 -12.57
N TRP A 730 -7.31 10.63 -11.31
CA TRP A 730 -7.66 9.37 -10.65
C TRP A 730 -9.14 9.38 -10.18
N ALA A 731 -9.52 8.92 -9.10
CA ALA A 731 -10.89 8.58 -8.71
C ALA A 731 -11.85 9.75 -8.43
N HIS A 732 -11.42 11.01 -8.40
CA HIS A 732 -12.28 12.13 -7.98
C HIS A 732 -12.41 13.16 -9.11
N GLY A 733 -13.67 13.41 -9.51
CA GLY A 733 -14.03 14.19 -10.68
C GLY A 733 -13.24 15.49 -10.84
N ALA A 734 -12.63 15.64 -12.02
CA ALA A 734 -11.92 16.87 -12.38
C ALA A 734 -12.88 18.00 -12.74
N LEU A 735 -14.11 17.69 -13.10
CA LEU A 735 -15.15 18.67 -13.41
C LEU A 735 -16.46 18.22 -12.80
N GLY A 736 -16.98 18.98 -11.88
CA GLY A 736 -18.23 18.70 -11.17
C GLY A 736 -19.27 19.79 -11.39
N TYR A 737 -20.53 19.42 -11.33
CA TYR A 737 -21.64 20.34 -11.36
C TYR A 737 -22.39 20.27 -10.03
N LEU A 738 -22.36 21.36 -9.29
CA LEU A 738 -23.04 21.51 -8.04
C LEU A 738 -24.27 22.38 -8.27
N VAL A 739 -25.46 21.85 -7.99
CA VAL A 739 -26.72 22.58 -8.06
C VAL A 739 -27.45 22.49 -6.75
N ASP A 740 -27.76 23.59 -6.17
CA ASP A 740 -28.82 23.70 -5.18
C ASP A 740 -29.93 24.60 -5.71
N GLU A 741 -31.03 24.02 -6.13
CA GLU A 741 -32.18 24.76 -6.68
C GLU A 741 -32.93 25.55 -5.65
N GLN A 742 -32.87 25.16 -4.37
CA GLN A 742 -33.58 25.82 -3.26
C GLN A 742 -32.88 27.10 -2.81
N LEU A 743 -31.55 27.19 -3.04
CA LEU A 743 -30.73 28.31 -2.59
C LEU A 743 -30.25 29.23 -3.72
N ASP A 744 -30.79 29.08 -4.93
CA ASP A 744 -30.34 29.79 -6.13
C ASP A 744 -28.81 29.68 -6.36
N TRP A 745 -28.26 28.55 -5.98
CA TRP A 745 -26.83 28.28 -5.97
C TRP A 745 -26.45 27.29 -7.05
N LYS A 746 -25.78 27.79 -8.08
CA LYS A 746 -25.24 26.97 -9.17
C LYS A 746 -23.75 27.22 -9.30
N ALA A 747 -22.96 26.18 -9.23
CA ALA A 747 -21.55 26.29 -9.47
C ALA A 747 -21.05 25.08 -10.26
N ASN A 748 -20.26 25.36 -11.29
CA ASN A 748 -19.41 24.36 -11.90
C ASN A 748 -18.04 24.47 -11.25
N VAL A 749 -17.48 23.35 -10.83
CA VAL A 749 -16.18 23.28 -10.17
C VAL A 749 -15.23 22.47 -11.02
N LEU A 750 -14.05 23.02 -11.28
CA LEU A 750 -12.94 22.36 -11.93
C LEU A 750 -11.86 22.07 -10.88
N PHE A 751 -11.38 20.85 -10.82
CA PHE A 751 -10.34 20.40 -9.90
C PHE A 751 -9.08 19.99 -10.65
N SER A 752 -7.92 20.47 -10.17
CA SER A 752 -6.61 20.06 -10.67
C SER A 752 -6.01 19.01 -9.74
N TYR A 753 -5.70 17.84 -10.28
CA TYR A 753 -5.14 16.71 -9.52
C TYR A 753 -3.73 17.00 -9.00
N TYR A 754 -2.89 17.64 -9.82
CA TYR A 754 -1.46 17.78 -9.50
C TYR A 754 -1.18 18.86 -8.46
N ASP A 755 -1.80 20.01 -8.55
CA ASP A 755 -1.59 21.13 -7.63
C ASP A 755 -2.68 21.26 -6.56
N ARG A 756 -3.69 20.37 -6.59
CA ARG A 756 -4.81 20.33 -5.62
C ARG A 756 -5.65 21.60 -5.59
N LYS A 757 -5.59 22.41 -6.63
CA LYS A 757 -6.39 23.62 -6.76
C LYS A 757 -7.77 23.31 -7.29
N SER A 758 -8.74 24.10 -6.82
CA SER A 758 -10.14 24.04 -7.27
C SER A 758 -10.56 25.40 -7.79
N TYR A 759 -11.42 25.40 -8.80
CA TYR A 759 -11.87 26.63 -9.44
C TYR A 759 -13.39 26.62 -9.62
N TYR A 760 -14.05 27.75 -9.33
CA TYR A 760 -15.39 28.00 -9.85
C TYR A 760 -15.31 28.37 -11.33
N VAL A 761 -16.11 27.72 -12.17
CA VAL A 761 -16.10 27.91 -13.62
C VAL A 761 -17.37 28.62 -14.05
N ASP A 762 -17.21 29.77 -14.67
CA ASP A 762 -18.25 30.44 -15.46
C ASP A 762 -18.00 30.18 -16.96
N PHE A 763 -18.75 29.24 -17.52
CA PHE A 763 -18.57 28.84 -18.91
C PHE A 763 -19.06 29.94 -19.89
N LYS A 764 -20.02 30.77 -19.46
CA LYS A 764 -20.58 31.84 -20.32
C LYS A 764 -19.56 32.94 -20.51
N GLU A 765 -18.90 33.38 -19.45
CA GLU A 765 -17.86 34.40 -19.53
C GLU A 765 -16.47 33.77 -19.77
N ASN A 766 -16.36 32.45 -19.80
CA ASN A 766 -15.12 31.67 -19.88
C ASN A 766 -14.07 32.10 -18.87
N ILE A 767 -14.46 32.15 -17.61
CA ILE A 767 -13.61 32.54 -16.50
C ILE A 767 -13.53 31.39 -15.49
N CYS A 768 -12.33 31.14 -14.94
CA CYS A 768 -12.10 30.28 -13.77
C CYS A 768 -11.62 31.15 -12.61
N THR A 769 -12.33 31.08 -11.49
CA THR A 769 -11.96 31.76 -10.24
C THR A 769 -11.47 30.72 -9.25
N GLU A 770 -10.24 30.85 -8.78
CA GLU A 770 -9.68 29.93 -7.79
C GLU A 770 -10.50 29.95 -6.49
N ILE A 771 -10.78 28.76 -5.97
CA ILE A 771 -11.40 28.59 -4.66
C ILE A 771 -10.25 28.64 -3.66
N GLU A 772 -10.01 29.83 -3.12
CA GLU A 772 -9.02 30.02 -2.08
C GLU A 772 -9.51 29.37 -0.79
N VAL A 773 -8.80 28.30 -0.38
CA VAL A 773 -9.10 27.57 0.85
C VAL A 773 -8.10 27.97 1.90
N THR A 774 -8.60 28.47 3.03
CA THR A 774 -7.79 28.86 4.18
C THR A 774 -8.20 28.09 5.42
N PHE A 775 -7.23 27.81 6.28
CA PHE A 775 -7.42 27.17 7.57
C PHE A 775 -6.86 28.05 8.67
N ASP A 776 -7.50 28.00 9.84
CA ASP A 776 -6.90 28.61 11.02
C ASP A 776 -5.64 27.84 11.42
N LYS A 777 -4.51 28.55 11.44
CA LYS A 777 -3.20 27.97 11.63
C LYS A 777 -2.99 27.40 13.03
N GLU A 778 -3.55 28.06 14.04
CA GLU A 778 -3.44 27.62 15.43
C GLU A 778 -4.31 26.38 15.65
N GLU A 779 -5.50 26.34 15.05
CA GLU A 779 -6.37 25.15 15.08
C GLU A 779 -5.76 23.95 14.36
N LEU A 780 -5.14 24.16 13.19
CA LEU A 780 -4.41 23.09 12.50
C LEU A 780 -3.27 22.52 13.36
N GLN A 781 -2.47 23.38 13.97
CA GLN A 781 -1.39 22.97 14.85
C GLN A 781 -1.88 22.20 16.08
N ALA A 782 -3.02 22.61 16.62
CA ALA A 782 -3.61 21.96 17.80
C ALA A 782 -4.22 20.56 17.47
N HIS A 783 -4.86 20.43 16.33
CA HIS A 783 -5.63 19.22 15.97
C HIS A 783 -4.94 18.31 14.96
N GLU A 784 -3.95 18.81 14.22
CA GLU A 784 -3.13 18.05 13.26
C GLU A 784 -1.63 18.21 13.60
N PRO A 785 -1.21 17.87 14.81
CA PRO A 785 0.17 18.12 15.25
C PRO A 785 1.21 17.40 14.40
N GLY A 786 0.87 16.23 13.87
CA GLY A 786 1.75 15.47 12.99
C GLY A 786 1.92 16.05 11.60
N PHE A 787 1.23 17.11 11.29
CA PHE A 787 1.31 17.79 10.01
C PHE A 787 2.33 18.92 9.98
N CYS A 788 2.30 19.75 10.99
CA CYS A 788 3.20 20.91 11.06
C CYS A 788 4.63 20.50 11.39
N GLU A 789 4.76 19.41 12.15
CA GLU A 789 6.04 18.85 12.57
C GLU A 789 5.84 17.37 12.77
N ASP A 790 6.12 16.61 11.78
CA ASP A 790 5.74 15.22 11.60
C ASP A 790 5.88 14.29 12.81
N SER A 791 6.69 14.66 13.78
CA SER A 791 6.87 13.82 14.96
C SER A 791 7.61 14.56 16.07
N GLN A 792 7.41 14.10 17.30
CA GLN A 792 8.25 14.51 18.42
C GLN A 792 9.73 14.24 18.15
N TRP A 793 10.05 13.21 17.35
CA TRP A 793 11.40 12.93 16.91
C TRP A 793 11.95 14.07 16.06
N LEU A 794 11.22 14.55 15.05
CA LEU A 794 11.66 15.65 14.20
C LEU A 794 11.71 16.97 14.97
N GLN A 795 10.74 17.25 15.82
CA GLN A 795 10.78 18.37 16.75
C GLN A 795 12.03 18.33 17.59
N TYR A 796 12.32 17.18 18.20
CA TYR A 796 13.55 17.02 18.98
C TYR A 796 14.79 17.25 18.11
N ALA A 797 14.93 16.52 17.00
CA ALA A 797 16.09 16.58 16.12
C ALA A 797 16.39 18.03 15.66
N CYS A 798 15.33 18.79 15.35
CA CYS A 798 15.47 20.16 14.92
C CYS A 798 15.71 21.14 16.09
N SER A 799 15.12 20.95 17.25
CA SER A 799 15.23 21.85 18.38
C SER A 799 16.64 21.95 18.93
N GLU A 800 17.45 20.91 18.77
CA GLU A 800 18.82 20.88 19.31
C GLU A 800 19.75 21.94 18.71
N ASN A 801 19.50 22.41 17.47
CA ASN A 801 20.32 23.38 16.79
C ASN A 801 19.56 24.64 16.31
N ALA A 802 18.35 24.88 16.85
CA ALA A 802 17.52 26.01 16.42
C ALA A 802 18.12 27.39 16.65
N PHE A 803 19.05 27.51 17.58
CA PHE A 803 19.54 28.80 18.09
C PHE A 803 21.04 29.01 17.95
N TYR A 804 21.78 28.10 17.29
CA TYR A 804 23.21 28.24 17.12
C TYR A 804 23.72 27.78 15.76
N SER A 805 24.90 28.24 15.36
CA SER A 805 25.50 27.92 14.06
C SER A 805 26.21 26.57 14.07
N LEU A 806 26.58 26.07 12.89
CA LEU A 806 27.41 24.88 12.78
C LEU A 806 28.78 25.06 13.41
N GLU A 807 29.37 26.26 13.31
CA GLU A 807 30.65 26.62 13.98
C GLU A 807 30.53 26.50 15.50
N ASP A 808 29.43 26.98 16.09
CA ASP A 808 29.20 26.84 17.53
C ASP A 808 29.06 25.40 17.97
N PHE A 809 28.39 24.59 17.15
CA PHE A 809 28.25 23.13 17.39
C PHE A 809 29.61 22.42 17.32
N LEU A 810 30.45 22.78 16.35
CA LEU A 810 31.80 22.22 16.22
C LEU A 810 32.72 22.65 17.38
N ASP A 811 32.58 23.89 17.86
CA ASP A 811 33.34 24.41 18.98
C ASP A 811 32.84 23.90 20.36
N GLY A 812 31.79 23.07 20.38
CA GLY A 812 31.22 22.53 21.60
C GLY A 812 30.62 23.58 22.53
N LYS A 813 30.15 24.71 21.96
CA LYS A 813 29.47 25.74 22.73
C LYS A 813 28.13 25.24 23.18
N GLU A 814 27.88 25.17 24.46
CA GLU A 814 26.58 24.83 25.05
C GLU A 814 25.64 26.03 24.89
N ILE A 815 24.75 25.97 23.88
CA ILE A 815 23.67 26.95 23.73
C ILE A 815 22.38 26.15 23.97
N GLY A 816 21.82 26.27 25.16
CA GLY A 816 20.62 25.54 25.57
C GLY A 816 20.91 24.37 26.53
N ALA A 817 20.02 23.37 26.56
CA ALA A 817 20.21 22.20 27.39
C ALA A 817 21.35 21.32 26.83
N PRO A 818 22.21 20.72 27.70
CA PRO A 818 23.20 19.75 27.25
C PRO A 818 22.56 18.58 26.50
N PHE A 819 23.32 17.98 25.60
CA PHE A 819 22.87 16.78 24.88
C PHE A 819 22.43 15.69 25.88
N ASP A 820 21.16 15.24 25.75
CA ASP A 820 20.54 14.22 26.59
C ASP A 820 20.14 13.03 25.75
N LYS A 821 20.92 11.96 25.84
CA LYS A 821 20.68 10.70 25.14
C LYS A 821 19.33 10.09 25.47
N GLU A 822 18.87 10.16 26.72
CA GLU A 822 17.60 9.58 27.14
C GLU A 822 16.41 10.34 26.53
N ARG A 823 16.52 11.67 26.49
CA ARG A 823 15.53 12.53 25.80
C ARG A 823 15.46 12.20 24.32
N GLN A 824 16.61 12.05 23.65
CA GLN A 824 16.67 11.64 22.24
C GLN A 824 16.01 10.30 22.01
N MET A 825 16.33 9.29 22.84
CA MET A 825 15.78 7.96 22.68
C MET A 825 14.27 7.89 22.99
N ARG A 826 13.77 8.72 23.92
CA ARG A 826 12.31 8.85 24.13
C ARG A 826 11.60 9.43 22.89
N ALA A 827 12.15 10.51 22.32
CA ALA A 827 11.60 11.11 21.11
C ALA A 827 11.68 10.13 19.92
N PHE A 828 12.82 9.42 19.81
CA PHE A 828 13.00 8.40 18.77
C PHE A 828 12.00 7.24 18.86
N GLY A 829 11.59 6.85 20.07
CA GLY A 829 10.62 5.79 20.32
C GLY A 829 9.26 6.03 19.65
N GLU A 830 8.95 7.26 19.28
CA GLU A 830 7.72 7.57 18.54
C GLU A 830 7.77 7.08 17.08
N ILE A 831 8.94 7.13 16.46
CA ILE A 831 9.12 6.71 15.07
C ILE A 831 9.63 5.27 14.92
N ALA A 832 9.97 4.60 16.00
CA ALA A 832 10.54 3.26 15.97
C ALA A 832 10.02 2.39 17.12
N ALA A 833 9.27 1.36 16.80
CA ALA A 833 8.95 0.30 17.74
C ALA A 833 10.16 -0.65 17.88
N ASN A 834 10.29 -1.33 19.05
CA ASN A 834 11.32 -2.35 19.30
C ASN A 834 12.74 -1.91 18.87
N HIS A 835 13.11 -0.68 19.21
CA HIS A 835 14.41 -0.09 18.87
C HIS A 835 15.51 -0.39 19.93
N ASP A 836 15.40 -1.55 20.56
CA ASP A 836 16.31 -2.05 21.61
C ASP A 836 17.34 -3.07 21.11
N GLY A 837 17.38 -3.31 19.80
CA GLY A 837 18.26 -4.28 19.13
C GLY A 837 17.67 -5.68 19.01
N THR A 838 16.40 -5.85 19.36
CA THR A 838 15.68 -7.14 19.31
C THR A 838 14.48 -7.15 18.36
N CYS A 839 14.43 -6.21 17.44
CA CYS A 839 13.31 -6.08 16.51
C CYS A 839 13.14 -7.33 15.64
N GLY A 840 14.23 -7.84 15.06
CA GLY A 840 14.19 -9.04 14.23
C GLY A 840 13.74 -10.29 14.98
N GLU A 841 14.22 -10.48 16.21
CA GLU A 841 13.79 -11.57 17.08
C GLU A 841 12.27 -11.50 17.36
N LYS A 842 11.76 -10.33 17.74
CA LYS A 842 10.33 -10.11 18.01
C LYS A 842 9.46 -10.32 16.77
N ILE A 843 9.93 -9.93 15.58
CA ILE A 843 9.22 -10.20 14.32
C ILE A 843 9.16 -11.71 14.07
N TYR A 844 10.30 -12.41 14.16
CA TYR A 844 10.34 -13.87 13.96
C TYR A 844 9.43 -14.61 14.94
N GLU A 845 9.53 -14.31 16.24
CA GLU A 845 8.69 -14.91 17.27
C GLU A 845 7.19 -14.66 17.03
N PHE A 846 6.83 -13.42 16.64
CA PHE A 846 5.46 -13.09 16.33
C PHE A 846 4.95 -13.93 15.14
N MET A 847 5.71 -14.01 14.05
CA MET A 847 5.32 -14.78 12.86
C MET A 847 5.23 -16.28 13.16
N ARG A 848 6.16 -16.82 13.93
CA ARG A 848 6.12 -18.21 14.40
C ARG A 848 4.84 -18.51 15.19
N LYS A 849 4.42 -17.59 16.04
CA LYS A 849 3.17 -17.71 16.81
C LYS A 849 1.93 -17.63 15.89
N GLU A 850 1.91 -16.74 14.93
CA GLU A 850 0.80 -16.63 13.96
C GLU A 850 0.70 -17.88 13.07
N LEU A 851 1.83 -18.41 12.63
CA LEU A 851 1.88 -19.67 11.88
C LEU A 851 1.32 -20.84 12.71
N GLY A 852 1.57 -20.88 14.02
CA GLY A 852 1.03 -21.89 14.92
C GLY A 852 -0.50 -21.84 15.11
N LYS A 853 -1.15 -20.75 14.69
CA LYS A 853 -2.62 -20.61 14.74
C LYS A 853 -3.30 -21.12 13.46
N ARG A 854 -2.56 -21.28 12.37
CA ARG A 854 -3.00 -21.82 11.07
C ARG A 854 -2.77 -23.31 11.00
#